data_c2bd6b7642f6f3489465df3ea6477a2d
#
_entry.id   c2bd6b7642f6f3489465df3ea6477a2d
#
_cell.length_a   1.000
_cell.length_b   1.000
_cell.length_c   1.000
_cell.angle_alpha   90.00
_cell.angle_beta   90.00
_cell.angle_gamma   90.00
#
_symmetry.space_group_name_H-M   'P 1'
#
loop_
_entity.id
_entity.type
_entity.pdbx_description
1 polymer ?
#
loop_
_entity_poly.entity_id
_entity_poly.type
_entity_poly.pdbx_seq_one_letter_code
_entity_poly.pdbx_strand_id
1 'polypeptide(L)'
;MGKNIKLSVEQAKVLEEEQKLLILVKQGLLMLAAEDKQSNISNIQFNNIIELRDSLADTLPEDVPAVMAQMERMVLLHTHQDSHNAASGFNLDTPYFAHIRLRENNRERDLLIGNQNCFSTHLPCPIVDWKNAPISQIFYRYREGDEYVEEIGERELEGELITRRMLLIENGILMRINWPGGVLEDLSSENGKSNKWYLVSQIIPRLESGQDKTLDEIQVPDKSLSNSGKTTDLSFSGYRVDKHLRQITALVDPQQFEVITHSESGIILIQGGAGSGKTTVALHRLAYLMSKKPQYFKPKTVLPIVFGPALANYMSKVLPALGVNGVSPRTFHKWVSGLRQRALPELPSNYAENTPMDVIELKRHPLWLKYYLEEIKKRTLKFRELFEVKLAKVECLEVVLEAWDALSGLPLIPRLLRLVSWSKGEVSIDKVAKLSSSRMEKQLQNVLEQAFPELFEAPHLLISQIWNDCLVSQEMLVETVERLAPGEFSETQITSAWTWAVRQYQKRQEFGEVIESDRVSLVEQVEGLGSIDLNFEDEKSLLDEEDDSLLLLLFQLLMGPLQRKNGKLLSYTHLMLDEAQDFGALEFQLLVSLTPENLTSVTLAGDLDQRIMLGRKHETWEESLAHLTLPNGTKPDVTALEPLKIGYRSTNEIMTAAKIVIGEYSVNTVWHSTRHGAPVDVFRFRERGAMVAFLADTLEDLSIREPLASVAVLARTQETAENLYEGLQRTDLANLRFIRDQEFSFTPGIDVTDISQTKGLEFDTVIIVDAEASTYGPDIRSRQLLYVGVTRAAHQLWLLHCGNPSTLIQGIVDKSHSN
;
A
#
# COMPACT_ATOMS: atom_id res chain seq x y z
N MET A 1 -5.47 -44.56 -0.76
CA MET A 1 -6.83 -45.10 -1.14
C MET A 1 -7.86 -44.35 -0.31
N GLY A 2 -8.32 -43.22 -0.77
CA GLY A 2 -9.40 -42.45 -0.14
C GLY A 2 -10.68 -43.23 -0.22
N LYS A 3 -11.30 -43.48 0.93
CA LYS A 3 -12.66 -44.04 1.01
C LYS A 3 -13.58 -43.06 0.26
N ASN A 4 -14.28 -43.56 -0.76
CA ASN A 4 -15.44 -42.87 -1.35
C ASN A 4 -16.46 -42.60 -0.23
N ILE A 5 -16.38 -41.46 0.43
CA ILE A 5 -17.40 -41.01 1.35
C ILE A 5 -18.54 -40.50 0.46
N LYS A 6 -19.62 -41.26 0.39
CA LYS A 6 -20.87 -40.78 -0.23
C LYS A 6 -21.32 -39.54 0.53
N LEU A 7 -21.56 -38.45 -0.19
CA LEU A 7 -22.17 -37.23 0.37
C LEU A 7 -23.44 -37.61 1.14
N SER A 8 -23.68 -36.94 2.26
CA SER A 8 -24.97 -37.08 2.98
C SER A 8 -26.10 -36.55 2.10
N VAL A 9 -27.33 -36.95 2.42
CA VAL A 9 -28.52 -36.49 1.69
C VAL A 9 -28.62 -34.94 1.69
N GLU A 10 -28.27 -34.33 2.81
CA GLU A 10 -28.24 -32.89 2.98
C GLU A 10 -27.15 -32.21 2.13
N GLN A 11 -25.94 -32.76 2.16
CA GLN A 11 -24.82 -32.28 1.33
C GLN A 11 -25.11 -32.36 -0.18
N ALA A 12 -25.70 -33.47 -0.61
CA ALA A 12 -26.09 -33.67 -1.99
C ALA A 12 -27.19 -32.66 -2.41
N LYS A 13 -28.12 -32.34 -1.51
CA LYS A 13 -29.19 -31.36 -1.75
C LYS A 13 -28.62 -29.94 -1.90
N VAL A 14 -27.71 -29.54 -1.00
CA VAL A 14 -27.03 -28.24 -1.07
C VAL A 14 -26.28 -28.09 -2.40
N LEU A 15 -25.55 -29.12 -2.80
CA LEU A 15 -24.79 -29.11 -4.04
C LEU A 15 -25.70 -28.97 -5.28
N GLU A 16 -26.76 -29.77 -5.33
CA GLU A 16 -27.72 -29.75 -6.45
C GLU A 16 -28.45 -28.40 -6.57
N GLU A 17 -28.80 -27.80 -5.42
CA GLU A 17 -29.45 -26.49 -5.36
C GLU A 17 -28.55 -25.40 -5.96
N GLU A 18 -27.26 -25.30 -5.55
CA GLU A 18 -26.34 -24.31 -6.04
C GLU A 18 -25.93 -24.51 -7.50
N GLN A 19 -25.77 -25.77 -7.94
CA GLN A 19 -25.48 -26.06 -9.36
C GLN A 19 -26.65 -25.64 -10.27
N LYS A 20 -27.89 -25.92 -9.87
CA LYS A 20 -29.10 -25.48 -10.63
C LYS A 20 -29.18 -23.96 -10.66
N LEU A 21 -28.97 -23.31 -9.54
CA LEU A 21 -29.01 -21.85 -9.43
C LEU A 21 -27.99 -21.19 -10.36
N LEU A 22 -26.75 -21.70 -10.35
CA LEU A 22 -25.69 -21.19 -11.23
C LEU A 22 -26.02 -21.33 -12.72
N ILE A 23 -26.58 -22.47 -13.13
CA ILE A 23 -27.00 -22.70 -14.51
C ILE A 23 -28.08 -21.68 -14.94
N LEU A 24 -29.09 -21.46 -14.11
CA LEU A 24 -30.17 -20.51 -14.39
C LEU A 24 -29.65 -19.07 -14.46
N VAL A 25 -28.76 -18.68 -13.54
CA VAL A 25 -28.13 -17.35 -13.54
C VAL A 25 -27.34 -17.14 -14.82
N LYS A 26 -26.51 -18.10 -15.21
CA LYS A 26 -25.71 -18.01 -16.45
C LYS A 26 -26.59 -17.89 -17.71
N GLN A 27 -27.66 -18.67 -17.77
CA GLN A 27 -28.63 -18.58 -18.89
C GLN A 27 -29.27 -17.20 -18.94
N GLY A 28 -29.70 -16.65 -17.79
CA GLY A 28 -30.28 -15.32 -17.71
C GLY A 28 -29.33 -14.21 -18.14
N LEU A 29 -28.07 -14.27 -17.70
CA LEU A 29 -27.02 -13.30 -18.08
C LEU A 29 -26.66 -13.39 -19.57
N LEU A 30 -26.65 -14.59 -20.17
CA LEU A 30 -26.45 -14.78 -21.61
C LEU A 30 -27.60 -14.21 -22.43
N MET A 31 -28.84 -14.34 -21.95
CA MET A 31 -30.00 -13.73 -22.61
C MET A 31 -29.90 -12.21 -22.59
N LEU A 32 -29.58 -11.62 -21.46
CA LEU A 32 -29.31 -10.17 -21.33
C LEU A 32 -28.23 -9.69 -22.28
N ALA A 33 -27.10 -10.40 -22.35
CA ALA A 33 -25.99 -10.05 -23.24
C ALA A 33 -26.34 -10.19 -24.73
N ALA A 34 -27.29 -11.07 -25.08
CA ALA A 34 -27.80 -11.22 -26.45
C ALA A 34 -28.77 -10.08 -26.84
N GLU A 35 -29.62 -9.61 -25.90
CA GLU A 35 -30.51 -8.46 -26.09
C GLU A 35 -29.71 -7.16 -26.26
N ASP A 36 -28.65 -6.96 -25.50
CA ASP A 36 -27.75 -5.79 -25.64
C ASP A 36 -27.04 -5.73 -27.01
N LYS A 37 -26.66 -6.88 -27.58
CA LYS A 37 -26.09 -6.91 -28.95
C LYS A 37 -27.08 -6.52 -30.06
N GLN A 38 -28.37 -6.65 -29.84
CA GLN A 38 -29.40 -6.20 -30.77
C GLN A 38 -29.73 -4.70 -30.63
N SER A 39 -29.39 -4.07 -29.51
CA SER A 39 -29.63 -2.64 -29.24
C SER A 39 -28.48 -1.75 -29.73
N ASN A 40 -28.20 -1.74 -31.04
CA ASN A 40 -27.34 -0.72 -31.66
C ASN A 40 -27.94 0.71 -31.60
N ILE A 41 -28.99 0.91 -30.82
CA ILE A 41 -29.78 2.14 -30.70
C ILE A 41 -29.01 3.19 -29.84
N SER A 42 -28.17 2.77 -28.91
CA SER A 42 -27.48 3.69 -27.97
C SER A 42 -26.42 4.57 -28.66
N ASN A 43 -25.72 4.06 -29.67
CA ASN A 43 -24.76 4.86 -30.45
C ASN A 43 -25.42 5.91 -31.33
N ILE A 44 -26.62 5.65 -31.83
CA ILE A 44 -27.41 6.62 -32.63
C ILE A 44 -27.93 7.74 -31.74
N GLN A 45 -28.36 7.45 -30.52
CA GLN A 45 -28.86 8.46 -29.57
C GLN A 45 -27.71 9.32 -29.01
N PHE A 46 -26.54 8.76 -28.78
CA PHE A 46 -25.37 9.53 -28.36
C PHE A 46 -24.90 10.52 -29.45
N ASN A 47 -24.88 10.07 -30.71
CA ASN A 47 -24.58 10.94 -31.85
C ASN A 47 -25.64 12.06 -32.02
N ASN A 48 -26.92 11.79 -31.78
CA ASN A 48 -27.96 12.82 -31.80
C ASN A 48 -27.78 13.86 -30.67
N ILE A 49 -27.29 13.48 -29.48
CA ILE A 49 -26.94 14.44 -28.40
C ILE A 49 -25.76 15.31 -28.79
N ILE A 50 -24.77 14.74 -29.47
CA ILE A 50 -23.62 15.50 -30.00
C ILE A 50 -24.07 16.48 -31.10
N GLU A 51 -24.91 16.04 -32.03
CA GLU A 51 -25.45 16.89 -33.09
C GLU A 51 -26.29 18.04 -32.52
N LEU A 52 -27.14 17.79 -31.52
CA LEU A 52 -27.90 18.84 -30.82
C LEU A 52 -27.00 19.83 -30.08
N ARG A 53 -25.95 19.35 -29.45
CA ARG A 53 -24.96 20.22 -28.80
C ARG A 53 -24.23 21.11 -29.82
N ASP A 54 -23.85 20.52 -30.95
CA ASP A 54 -23.10 21.25 -31.97
C ASP A 54 -24.00 22.24 -32.71
N SER A 55 -25.32 21.93 -32.85
CA SER A 55 -26.31 22.85 -33.41
C SER A 55 -26.62 24.07 -32.53
N LEU A 56 -26.33 24.01 -31.22
CA LEU A 56 -26.51 25.16 -30.30
C LEU A 56 -25.69 26.39 -30.71
N ALA A 57 -24.55 26.20 -31.38
CA ALA A 57 -23.70 27.28 -31.87
C ALA A 57 -24.36 28.07 -33.02
N ASP A 58 -25.23 27.41 -33.80
CA ASP A 58 -25.93 28.00 -34.97
C ASP A 58 -27.40 28.34 -34.69
N THR A 59 -27.87 28.13 -33.46
CA THR A 59 -29.29 28.33 -33.06
C THR A 59 -29.55 29.80 -32.71
N LEU A 60 -30.69 30.35 -33.15
CA LEU A 60 -31.08 31.72 -32.77
C LEU A 60 -31.29 31.82 -31.25
N PRO A 61 -30.96 32.95 -30.59
CA PRO A 61 -31.03 33.10 -29.11
C PRO A 61 -32.43 32.80 -28.53
N GLU A 62 -33.48 32.94 -29.30
CA GLU A 62 -34.89 32.65 -28.91
C GLU A 62 -35.16 31.17 -28.82
N ASP A 63 -34.48 30.33 -29.60
CA ASP A 63 -34.70 28.88 -29.69
C ASP A 63 -33.73 28.07 -28.78
N VAL A 64 -32.68 28.67 -28.25
CA VAL A 64 -31.70 28.05 -27.38
C VAL A 64 -32.33 27.34 -26.17
N PRO A 65 -33.31 27.91 -25.45
CA PRO A 65 -33.97 27.21 -24.32
C PRO A 65 -34.70 25.93 -24.74
N ALA A 66 -35.30 25.89 -25.93
CA ALA A 66 -36.02 24.72 -26.44
C ALA A 66 -35.07 23.59 -26.81
N VAL A 67 -33.93 23.92 -27.45
CA VAL A 67 -32.89 22.93 -27.81
C VAL A 67 -32.18 22.41 -26.55
N MET A 68 -31.94 23.25 -25.55
CA MET A 68 -31.39 22.81 -24.26
C MET A 68 -32.32 21.87 -23.52
N ALA A 69 -33.63 22.17 -23.46
CA ALA A 69 -34.62 21.29 -22.82
C ALA A 69 -34.74 19.94 -23.54
N GLN A 70 -34.59 19.92 -24.86
CA GLN A 70 -34.58 18.68 -25.65
C GLN A 70 -33.32 17.89 -25.41
N MET A 71 -32.15 18.53 -25.30
CA MET A 71 -30.88 17.90 -24.98
C MET A 71 -30.88 17.32 -23.55
N GLU A 72 -31.39 18.05 -22.56
CA GLU A 72 -31.54 17.57 -21.16
C GLU A 72 -32.43 16.34 -21.08
N ARG A 73 -33.56 16.36 -21.84
CA ARG A 73 -34.48 15.21 -21.92
C ARG A 73 -33.82 13.97 -22.54
N MET A 74 -32.99 14.16 -23.57
CA MET A 74 -32.26 13.05 -24.20
C MET A 74 -31.12 12.54 -23.31
N VAL A 75 -30.41 13.43 -22.59
CA VAL A 75 -29.39 13.04 -21.60
C VAL A 75 -30.02 12.25 -20.45
N LEU A 76 -31.19 12.67 -19.94
CA LEU A 76 -31.94 11.94 -18.91
C LEU A 76 -32.38 10.55 -19.38
N LEU A 77 -32.86 10.43 -20.64
CA LEU A 77 -33.23 9.15 -21.24
C LEU A 77 -31.98 8.25 -21.43
N HIS A 78 -30.84 8.82 -21.84
CA HIS A 78 -29.61 8.10 -22.01
C HIS A 78 -29.05 7.61 -20.64
N THR A 79 -29.05 8.44 -19.61
CA THR A 79 -28.65 8.04 -18.25
C THR A 79 -29.56 7.00 -17.62
N HIS A 80 -30.86 7.02 -17.92
CA HIS A 80 -31.79 5.94 -17.53
C HIS A 80 -31.53 4.63 -18.30
N GLN A 81 -31.14 4.69 -19.56
CA GLN A 81 -30.80 3.51 -20.37
C GLN A 81 -29.40 2.96 -20.04
N ASP A 82 -28.40 3.81 -19.70
CA ASP A 82 -27.08 3.34 -19.23
C ASP A 82 -27.17 2.58 -17.90
N SER A 83 -28.13 2.89 -17.05
CA SER A 83 -28.39 2.08 -15.85
C SER A 83 -29.01 0.68 -16.18
N HIS A 84 -29.60 0.51 -17.36
CA HIS A 84 -30.07 -0.78 -17.91
C HIS A 84 -28.97 -1.48 -18.75
N ASN A 85 -28.08 -0.75 -19.40
CA ASN A 85 -26.97 -1.30 -20.23
C ASN A 85 -25.79 -1.84 -19.44
N ALA A 86 -25.85 -1.89 -18.12
CA ALA A 86 -24.83 -2.51 -17.25
C ALA A 86 -24.63 -4.02 -17.49
N ALA A 87 -25.45 -4.65 -18.34
CA ALA A 87 -25.37 -6.08 -18.64
C ALA A 87 -24.20 -6.46 -19.57
N SER A 88 -23.65 -5.55 -20.37
CA SER A 88 -22.53 -5.83 -21.29
C SER A 88 -21.18 -6.05 -20.59
N GLY A 89 -21.09 -5.86 -19.28
CA GLY A 89 -19.88 -6.02 -18.47
C GLY A 89 -19.94 -7.12 -17.42
N PHE A 90 -20.99 -7.96 -17.39
CA PHE A 90 -21.04 -9.05 -16.42
C PHE A 90 -19.99 -10.12 -16.69
N ASN A 91 -19.22 -10.45 -15.66
CA ASN A 91 -18.28 -11.55 -15.71
C ASN A 91 -19.05 -12.89 -15.60
N LEU A 92 -19.20 -13.58 -16.74
CA LEU A 92 -19.85 -14.90 -16.80
C LEU A 92 -19.05 -16.00 -16.11
N ASP A 93 -17.75 -15.78 -15.93
CA ASP A 93 -16.87 -16.74 -15.25
C ASP A 93 -17.13 -16.76 -13.74
N THR A 94 -17.54 -15.62 -13.20
CA THR A 94 -17.78 -15.46 -11.74
C THR A 94 -18.94 -14.49 -11.50
N PRO A 95 -20.17 -14.89 -11.77
CA PRO A 95 -21.32 -13.98 -11.73
C PRO A 95 -21.69 -13.54 -10.31
N TYR A 96 -21.45 -14.37 -9.31
CA TYR A 96 -21.69 -14.10 -7.88
C TYR A 96 -20.81 -15.01 -7.02
N PHE A 97 -20.63 -14.68 -5.75
CA PHE A 97 -19.81 -15.44 -4.82
C PHE A 97 -20.50 -15.80 -3.49
N ALA A 98 -21.71 -15.28 -3.26
CA ALA A 98 -22.49 -15.66 -2.10
C ALA A 98 -23.98 -15.77 -2.43
N HIS A 99 -24.65 -16.66 -1.71
CA HIS A 99 -26.10 -16.88 -1.76
C HIS A 99 -26.68 -16.78 -0.37
N ILE A 100 -27.66 -15.92 -0.17
CA ILE A 100 -28.45 -15.81 1.05
C ILE A 100 -29.93 -16.00 0.74
N ARG A 101 -30.61 -16.66 1.69
CA ARG A 101 -32.07 -16.75 1.69
C ARG A 101 -32.60 -16.07 2.95
N LEU A 102 -33.41 -15.06 2.72
CA LEU A 102 -34.00 -14.23 3.77
C LEU A 102 -35.48 -14.58 3.92
N ARG A 103 -35.96 -14.64 5.17
CA ARG A 103 -37.37 -14.74 5.48
C ARG A 103 -37.84 -13.45 6.12
N GLU A 104 -38.72 -12.74 5.41
CA GLU A 104 -39.35 -11.48 5.83
C GLU A 104 -40.85 -11.62 5.74
N ASN A 105 -41.58 -11.32 6.81
CA ASN A 105 -43.05 -11.41 6.84
C ASN A 105 -43.59 -12.73 6.28
N ASN A 106 -43.02 -13.87 6.66
CA ASN A 106 -43.38 -15.21 6.19
C ASN A 106 -43.18 -15.47 4.68
N ARG A 107 -42.38 -14.61 3.99
CA ARG A 107 -41.98 -14.80 2.58
C ARG A 107 -40.49 -15.05 2.51
N GLU A 108 -40.07 -16.08 1.80
CA GLU A 108 -38.68 -16.35 1.52
C GLU A 108 -38.29 -15.75 0.19
N ARG A 109 -37.09 -15.15 0.16
CA ARG A 109 -36.46 -14.64 -1.07
C ARG A 109 -34.98 -15.00 -1.09
N ASP A 110 -34.52 -15.44 -2.27
CA ASP A 110 -33.11 -15.65 -2.56
C ASP A 110 -32.47 -14.36 -3.05
N LEU A 111 -31.24 -14.12 -2.63
CA LEU A 111 -30.42 -13.00 -3.03
C LEU A 111 -29.00 -13.49 -3.27
N LEU A 112 -28.42 -13.08 -4.39
CA LEU A 112 -27.02 -13.37 -4.73
C LEU A 112 -26.17 -12.14 -4.51
N ILE A 113 -24.98 -12.34 -4.02
CA ILE A 113 -24.02 -11.25 -3.80
C ILE A 113 -22.87 -11.41 -4.79
N GLY A 114 -22.61 -10.37 -5.56
CA GLY A 114 -21.59 -10.32 -6.60
C GLY A 114 -20.87 -8.99 -6.63
N ASN A 115 -20.16 -8.73 -7.71
CA ASN A 115 -19.39 -7.49 -7.91
C ASN A 115 -20.18 -6.36 -8.58
N GLN A 116 -21.39 -6.65 -9.06
CA GLN A 116 -22.27 -5.70 -9.78
C GLN A 116 -23.72 -5.99 -9.46
N ASN A 117 -24.58 -4.95 -9.54
CA ASN A 117 -26.03 -5.12 -9.40
C ASN A 117 -26.66 -5.63 -10.71
N CYS A 118 -27.52 -6.65 -10.61
CA CYS A 118 -28.35 -7.11 -11.71
C CYS A 118 -29.77 -7.44 -11.23
N PHE A 119 -30.72 -6.59 -11.58
CA PHE A 119 -32.16 -6.72 -11.29
C PHE A 119 -32.92 -6.99 -12.59
N SER A 120 -32.87 -8.22 -13.06
CA SER A 120 -33.58 -8.60 -14.32
C SER A 120 -34.57 -9.72 -14.09
N THR A 121 -35.66 -9.69 -14.84
CA THR A 121 -36.66 -10.76 -14.86
C THR A 121 -36.16 -12.06 -15.51
N HIS A 122 -35.02 -12.02 -16.21
CA HIS A 122 -34.36 -13.20 -16.76
C HIS A 122 -33.57 -13.98 -15.73
N LEU A 123 -33.30 -13.37 -14.55
CA LEU A 123 -32.59 -14.02 -13.46
C LEU A 123 -33.61 -14.66 -12.48
N PRO A 124 -33.26 -15.82 -11.89
CA PRO A 124 -34.10 -16.49 -10.88
C PRO A 124 -34.24 -15.66 -9.60
N CYS A 125 -33.17 -14.91 -9.25
CA CYS A 125 -33.11 -13.98 -8.13
C CYS A 125 -32.13 -12.85 -8.43
N PRO A 126 -32.26 -11.69 -7.79
CA PRO A 126 -31.40 -10.55 -8.05
C PRO A 126 -29.95 -10.81 -7.58
N ILE A 127 -29.01 -10.25 -8.33
CA ILE A 127 -27.59 -10.15 -7.93
C ILE A 127 -27.37 -8.73 -7.40
N VAL A 128 -26.76 -8.60 -6.21
CA VAL A 128 -26.48 -7.32 -5.53
C VAL A 128 -24.98 -7.11 -5.42
N ASP A 129 -24.56 -5.90 -5.69
CA ASP A 129 -23.16 -5.51 -5.49
C ASP A 129 -22.85 -5.46 -3.98
N TRP A 130 -21.86 -6.23 -3.54
CA TRP A 130 -21.44 -6.31 -2.15
C TRP A 130 -21.01 -4.95 -1.55
N LYS A 131 -20.56 -4.01 -2.40
CA LYS A 131 -20.09 -2.68 -1.99
C LYS A 131 -21.23 -1.71 -1.68
N ASN A 132 -22.30 -1.76 -2.47
CA ASN A 132 -23.30 -0.71 -2.54
C ASN A 132 -24.64 -1.08 -1.90
N ALA A 133 -24.89 -2.35 -1.67
CA ALA A 133 -26.15 -2.79 -1.11
C ALA A 133 -26.04 -2.98 0.40
N PRO A 134 -26.70 -2.15 1.23
CA PRO A 134 -26.77 -2.38 2.67
C PRO A 134 -27.24 -3.79 3.02
N ILE A 135 -28.09 -4.39 2.18
CA ILE A 135 -28.57 -5.76 2.34
C ILE A 135 -27.45 -6.82 2.29
N SER A 136 -26.32 -6.52 1.64
CA SER A 136 -25.15 -7.41 1.66
C SER A 136 -24.51 -7.51 3.06
N GLN A 137 -24.73 -6.53 3.94
CA GLN A 137 -24.24 -6.53 5.31
C GLN A 137 -24.85 -7.70 6.11
N ILE A 138 -26.07 -8.12 5.79
CA ILE A 138 -26.73 -9.28 6.41
C ILE A 138 -25.85 -10.52 6.24
N PHE A 139 -25.27 -10.75 5.05
CA PHE A 139 -24.39 -11.88 4.80
C PHE A 139 -23.15 -11.89 5.70
N TYR A 140 -22.58 -10.73 5.99
CA TYR A 140 -21.32 -10.61 6.75
C TYR A 140 -21.55 -10.55 8.26
N ARG A 141 -22.65 -9.95 8.74
CA ARG A 141 -22.92 -9.72 10.17
C ARG A 141 -23.64 -10.86 10.86
N TYR A 142 -24.54 -11.55 10.13
CA TYR A 142 -25.44 -12.55 10.71
C TYR A 142 -25.06 -13.96 10.25
N ARG A 143 -25.46 -14.94 11.05
CA ARG A 143 -25.27 -16.36 10.77
C ARG A 143 -26.58 -16.98 10.29
N GLU A 144 -26.49 -18.14 9.63
CA GLU A 144 -27.65 -18.92 9.27
C GLU A 144 -28.45 -19.29 10.54
N GLY A 145 -29.73 -18.93 10.56
CA GLY A 145 -30.63 -19.08 11.70
C GLY A 145 -30.73 -17.85 12.62
N ASP A 146 -29.94 -16.77 12.38
CA ASP A 146 -30.06 -15.55 13.17
C ASP A 146 -31.20 -14.67 12.67
N GLU A 147 -31.88 -14.01 13.61
CA GLU A 147 -32.77 -12.88 13.31
C GLU A 147 -31.91 -11.64 13.04
N TYR A 148 -32.21 -10.87 12.00
CA TYR A 148 -31.52 -9.65 11.65
C TYR A 148 -32.44 -8.43 11.71
N VAL A 149 -31.85 -7.30 12.10
CA VAL A 149 -32.45 -5.97 12.03
C VAL A 149 -31.40 -5.04 11.43
N GLU A 150 -31.68 -4.55 10.22
CA GLU A 150 -30.74 -3.65 9.50
C GLU A 150 -31.48 -2.42 8.96
N GLU A 151 -30.87 -1.26 9.17
CA GLU A 151 -31.38 0.01 8.68
C GLU A 151 -30.92 0.22 7.22
N ILE A 152 -31.83 0.17 6.26
CA ILE A 152 -31.56 0.32 4.84
C ILE A 152 -32.19 1.60 4.31
N GLY A 153 -31.41 2.69 4.28
CA GLY A 153 -31.89 4.01 3.95
C GLY A 153 -32.80 4.54 5.05
N GLU A 154 -34.07 4.80 4.73
CA GLU A 154 -35.10 5.23 5.71
C GLU A 154 -35.99 4.07 6.20
N ARG A 155 -35.64 2.84 5.89
CA ARG A 155 -36.44 1.65 6.22
C ARG A 155 -35.64 0.68 7.09
N GLU A 156 -36.25 0.23 8.14
CA GLU A 156 -35.78 -0.89 8.96
C GLU A 156 -36.23 -2.20 8.32
N LEU A 157 -35.28 -3.08 8.04
CA LEU A 157 -35.49 -4.42 7.51
C LEU A 157 -35.25 -5.43 8.64
N GLU A 158 -36.28 -6.17 8.97
CA GLU A 158 -36.23 -7.23 9.97
C GLU A 158 -36.61 -8.59 9.36
N GLY A 159 -35.97 -9.64 9.77
CA GLY A 159 -36.22 -10.97 9.27
C GLY A 159 -35.28 -12.02 9.85
N GLU A 160 -35.31 -13.21 9.25
CA GLU A 160 -34.44 -14.34 9.63
C GLU A 160 -33.55 -14.73 8.43
N LEU A 161 -32.27 -14.98 8.67
CA LEU A 161 -31.32 -15.47 7.68
C LEU A 161 -31.40 -17.01 7.59
N ILE A 162 -32.15 -17.55 6.63
CA ILE A 162 -32.43 -19.00 6.50
C ILE A 162 -31.26 -19.76 5.90
N THR A 163 -30.58 -19.15 4.89
CA THR A 163 -29.44 -19.78 4.18
C THR A 163 -28.35 -18.77 4.02
N ARG A 164 -27.13 -19.22 4.35
CA ARG A 164 -25.92 -18.44 4.16
C ARG A 164 -24.83 -19.33 3.58
N ARG A 165 -24.56 -19.16 2.26
CA ARG A 165 -23.56 -19.96 1.54
C ARG A 165 -22.54 -19.06 0.86
N MET A 166 -21.28 -19.45 0.92
CA MET A 166 -20.19 -18.83 0.18
C MET A 166 -19.75 -19.79 -0.92
N LEU A 167 -19.58 -19.25 -2.12
CA LEU A 167 -19.38 -20.02 -3.34
C LEU A 167 -18.08 -19.61 -4.01
N LEU A 168 -17.28 -20.57 -4.47
CA LEU A 168 -16.18 -20.33 -5.38
C LEU A 168 -16.61 -20.83 -6.77
N ILE A 169 -16.72 -19.89 -7.71
CA ILE A 169 -17.09 -20.13 -9.10
C ILE A 169 -15.89 -19.69 -9.95
N GLU A 170 -15.32 -20.59 -10.74
CA GLU A 170 -14.21 -20.31 -11.65
C GLU A 170 -14.57 -20.79 -13.06
N ASN A 171 -14.28 -19.95 -14.08
CA ASN A 171 -14.68 -20.22 -15.49
C ASN A 171 -16.16 -20.62 -15.64
N GLY A 172 -17.02 -20.08 -14.78
CA GLY A 172 -18.44 -20.38 -14.76
C GLY A 172 -18.76 -21.78 -14.22
N ILE A 173 -17.85 -22.46 -13.57
CA ILE A 173 -18.02 -23.77 -12.93
C ILE A 173 -17.94 -23.57 -11.43
N LEU A 174 -18.88 -24.21 -10.70
CA LEU A 174 -18.86 -24.22 -9.23
C LEU A 174 -17.74 -25.15 -8.74
N MET A 175 -16.79 -24.61 -7.97
CA MET A 175 -15.62 -25.34 -7.48
C MET A 175 -15.72 -25.65 -5.98
N ARG A 176 -16.34 -24.76 -5.19
CA ARG A 176 -16.43 -24.91 -3.75
C ARG A 176 -17.72 -24.29 -3.19
N ILE A 177 -18.30 -24.94 -2.19
CA ILE A 177 -19.41 -24.42 -1.40
C ILE A 177 -19.00 -24.46 0.07
N ASN A 178 -19.12 -23.33 0.76
CA ASN A 178 -18.91 -23.21 2.19
C ASN A 178 -20.24 -22.81 2.85
N TRP A 179 -20.72 -23.61 3.82
CA TRP A 179 -21.93 -23.35 4.59
C TRP A 179 -21.75 -23.89 6.02
N PRO A 180 -22.64 -23.62 6.99
CA PRO A 180 -22.48 -24.06 8.38
C PRO A 180 -22.26 -25.56 8.60
N GLY A 181 -22.72 -26.39 7.65
CA GLY A 181 -22.52 -27.86 7.69
C GLY A 181 -21.19 -28.36 7.15
N GLY A 182 -20.31 -27.48 6.66
CA GLY A 182 -18.96 -27.85 6.19
C GLY A 182 -18.54 -27.17 4.89
N VAL A 183 -17.51 -27.74 4.27
CA VAL A 183 -16.95 -27.26 2.98
C VAL A 183 -16.97 -28.39 1.98
N LEU A 184 -17.72 -28.24 0.89
CA LEU A 184 -17.70 -29.13 -0.27
C LEU A 184 -16.77 -28.55 -1.36
N GLU A 185 -15.91 -29.39 -1.91
CA GLU A 185 -14.96 -29.01 -2.96
C GLU A 185 -14.95 -30.06 -4.08
N ASP A 186 -14.91 -29.59 -5.33
CA ASP A 186 -14.74 -30.46 -6.50
C ASP A 186 -13.24 -30.70 -6.74
N LEU A 187 -12.77 -31.90 -6.54
CA LEU A 187 -11.39 -32.35 -6.75
C LEU A 187 -11.23 -33.11 -8.07
N SER A 188 -12.10 -32.96 -9.04
CA SER A 188 -11.97 -33.62 -10.34
C SER A 188 -10.80 -33.05 -11.15
N SER A 189 -9.87 -33.95 -11.54
CA SER A 189 -8.74 -33.59 -12.40
C SER A 189 -9.17 -33.37 -13.86
N GLU A 190 -8.45 -32.52 -14.56
CA GLU A 190 -8.33 -32.02 -15.93
C GLU A 190 -9.13 -32.64 -17.11
N ASN A 191 -9.84 -33.73 -17.00
CA ASN A 191 -10.51 -34.41 -18.12
C ASN A 191 -12.05 -34.44 -18.07
N GLY A 192 -12.72 -33.52 -17.38
CA GLY A 192 -14.13 -33.18 -17.61
C GLY A 192 -15.18 -34.31 -17.45
N LYS A 193 -14.87 -35.48 -16.89
CA LYS A 193 -15.79 -36.64 -16.89
C LYS A 193 -16.11 -37.25 -15.50
N SER A 194 -15.72 -36.66 -14.41
CA SER A 194 -16.10 -37.21 -13.10
C SER A 194 -16.23 -36.07 -12.06
N ASN A 195 -17.43 -35.52 -11.89
CA ASN A 195 -17.76 -34.63 -10.77
C ASN A 195 -17.64 -35.42 -9.47
N LYS A 196 -16.49 -35.35 -8.81
CA LYS A 196 -16.27 -35.96 -7.49
C LYS A 196 -16.15 -34.89 -6.43
N TRP A 197 -17.24 -34.62 -5.76
CA TRP A 197 -17.30 -33.68 -4.64
C TRP A 197 -16.90 -34.38 -3.34
N TYR A 198 -16.08 -33.70 -2.53
CA TYR A 198 -15.60 -34.20 -1.25
C TYR A 198 -15.89 -33.19 -0.15
N LEU A 199 -16.21 -33.71 1.05
CA LEU A 199 -16.29 -32.90 2.27
C LEU A 199 -14.87 -32.70 2.79
N VAL A 200 -14.36 -31.46 2.79
CA VAL A 200 -12.96 -31.13 3.12
C VAL A 200 -12.77 -30.84 4.60
N SER A 201 -13.79 -30.35 5.31
CA SER A 201 -13.69 -30.04 6.73
C SER A 201 -15.09 -29.95 7.40
N GLN A 202 -15.22 -30.48 8.58
CA GLN A 202 -16.38 -30.26 9.47
C GLN A 202 -16.12 -29.21 10.56
N ILE A 203 -14.94 -28.59 10.60
CA ILE A 203 -14.56 -27.71 11.70
C ILE A 203 -14.41 -26.29 11.19
N ILE A 204 -15.45 -25.49 11.36
CA ILE A 204 -15.32 -24.04 11.48
C ILE A 204 -15.02 -23.77 12.96
N PRO A 205 -13.90 -23.12 13.33
CA PRO A 205 -13.70 -22.71 14.71
C PRO A 205 -14.87 -21.79 15.12
N ARG A 206 -15.65 -22.21 16.10
CA ARG A 206 -16.62 -21.33 16.76
C ARG A 206 -15.84 -20.26 17.49
N LEU A 207 -15.80 -19.07 16.96
CA LEU A 207 -15.48 -17.86 17.71
C LEU A 207 -16.71 -17.53 18.56
N GLU A 208 -16.84 -18.13 19.74
CA GLU A 208 -17.77 -17.66 20.75
C GLU A 208 -17.27 -16.32 21.27
N SER A 209 -18.09 -15.30 21.12
CA SER A 209 -17.90 -14.01 21.76
C SER A 209 -17.89 -14.21 23.28
N GLY A 210 -16.75 -13.91 23.91
CA GLY A 210 -16.65 -13.64 25.34
C GLY A 210 -16.88 -14.80 26.28
N GLN A 211 -15.88 -15.67 26.41
CA GLN A 211 -15.48 -16.27 27.71
C GLN A 211 -14.12 -16.98 27.53
N ASP A 212 -13.14 -16.55 28.33
CA ASP A 212 -11.86 -17.23 28.52
C ASP A 212 -12.10 -18.68 28.95
N LYS A 213 -11.84 -19.61 28.03
CA LYS A 213 -11.56 -21.00 28.39
C LYS A 213 -10.16 -21.35 27.95
N THR A 214 -9.34 -21.64 28.92
CA THR A 214 -7.97 -22.13 28.83
C THR A 214 -7.87 -23.34 27.90
N LEU A 215 -6.80 -23.37 27.10
CA LEU A 215 -6.48 -24.25 25.96
C LEU A 215 -6.18 -25.72 26.34
N ASP A 216 -6.53 -26.20 27.56
CA ASP A 216 -6.13 -27.52 28.05
C ASP A 216 -7.16 -28.65 27.86
N GLU A 217 -8.28 -28.43 27.19
CA GLU A 217 -9.33 -29.46 27.05
C GLU A 217 -9.72 -29.83 25.61
N ILE A 218 -8.80 -29.81 24.66
CA ILE A 218 -9.05 -30.42 23.35
C ILE A 218 -8.24 -31.73 23.26
N GLN A 219 -8.86 -32.81 23.66
CA GLN A 219 -8.37 -34.17 23.40
C GLN A 219 -8.40 -34.43 21.88
N VAL A 220 -7.25 -34.49 21.25
CA VAL A 220 -7.07 -35.02 19.90
C VAL A 220 -7.13 -36.54 19.97
N PRO A 221 -7.96 -37.25 19.20
CA PRO A 221 -7.91 -38.71 19.17
C PRO A 221 -6.62 -39.15 18.47
N ASP A 222 -5.76 -39.77 19.27
CA ASP A 222 -4.55 -40.43 18.84
C ASP A 222 -4.90 -41.58 17.84
N LYS A 223 -4.43 -41.44 16.58
CA LYS A 223 -4.31 -42.59 15.68
C LYS A 223 -2.96 -42.59 15.04
N SER A 224 -2.07 -43.32 15.72
CA SER A 224 -0.87 -43.86 15.12
C SER A 224 -1.13 -44.45 13.73
N LEU A 225 -0.44 -43.94 12.70
CA LEU A 225 -0.20 -44.67 11.46
C LEU A 225 1.30 -44.60 11.17
N SER A 226 1.90 -45.74 11.52
CA SER A 226 3.25 -46.09 11.18
C SER A 226 3.42 -46.32 9.67
N ASN A 227 4.54 -45.82 9.13
CA ASN A 227 5.31 -46.34 8.01
C ASN A 227 4.62 -46.64 6.68
N SER A 228 4.86 -45.81 5.71
CA SER A 228 5.61 -46.18 4.50
C SER A 228 5.76 -44.94 3.62
N GLY A 229 6.99 -44.66 3.18
CA GLY A 229 7.29 -43.61 2.23
C GLY A 229 6.46 -43.73 0.95
N LYS A 230 5.46 -42.90 0.87
CA LYS A 230 4.79 -42.43 -0.34
C LYS A 230 4.25 -41.07 0.01
N THR A 231 4.86 -40.06 -0.56
CA THR A 231 4.29 -38.73 -0.71
C THR A 231 2.80 -38.87 -0.99
N THR A 232 1.97 -38.50 -0.01
CA THR A 232 0.56 -38.31 -0.27
C THR A 232 0.44 -37.05 -1.11
N ASP A 233 0.33 -37.29 -2.42
CA ASP A 233 -0.12 -36.30 -3.40
C ASP A 233 -1.46 -35.71 -2.95
N LEU A 234 -1.42 -34.64 -2.19
CA LEU A 234 -2.44 -33.60 -2.21
C LEU A 234 -2.02 -32.58 -3.28
N SER A 235 -1.85 -33.12 -4.50
CA SER A 235 -1.75 -32.28 -5.70
C SER A 235 -3.04 -31.50 -5.82
N PHE A 236 -2.99 -30.22 -5.48
CA PHE A 236 -3.94 -29.22 -5.95
C PHE A 236 -3.75 -29.05 -7.49
N SER A 237 -4.10 -30.07 -8.25
CA SER A 237 -4.21 -29.99 -9.71
C SER A 237 -5.59 -29.44 -10.07
N GLY A 238 -5.83 -28.18 -9.76
CA GLY A 238 -6.90 -27.41 -10.36
C GLY A 238 -6.24 -26.34 -11.23
N TYR A 239 -6.66 -26.18 -12.46
CA TYR A 239 -6.26 -25.13 -13.38
C TYR A 239 -5.86 -23.85 -12.64
N ARG A 240 -4.56 -23.58 -12.51
CA ARG A 240 -4.05 -22.33 -12.01
C ARG A 240 -4.13 -21.32 -13.15
N VAL A 241 -5.37 -20.83 -13.36
CA VAL A 241 -5.59 -19.63 -14.15
C VAL A 241 -4.91 -18.48 -13.42
N ASP A 242 -4.17 -17.69 -14.17
CA ASP A 242 -3.42 -16.50 -13.87
C ASP A 242 -3.53 -16.01 -12.39
N LYS A 243 -2.47 -16.18 -11.62
CA LYS A 243 -2.40 -15.89 -10.17
C LYS A 243 -2.85 -14.49 -9.75
N HIS A 244 -3.03 -13.60 -10.71
CA HIS A 244 -3.32 -12.18 -10.48
C HIS A 244 -4.75 -11.92 -9.99
N LEU A 245 -5.67 -12.89 -10.08
CA LEU A 245 -7.09 -12.65 -9.84
C LEU A 245 -7.81 -13.87 -9.24
N ARG A 246 -7.25 -14.54 -8.26
CA ARG A 246 -8.16 -15.27 -7.37
C ARG A 246 -9.12 -14.25 -6.79
N GLN A 247 -10.42 -14.46 -7.03
CA GLN A 247 -11.45 -13.54 -6.56
C GLN A 247 -11.38 -13.41 -5.05
N ILE A 248 -10.67 -12.38 -4.65
CA ILE A 248 -10.42 -12.01 -3.28
C ILE A 248 -11.75 -11.68 -2.56
N THR A 249 -12.75 -11.26 -3.33
CA THR A 249 -14.10 -10.91 -2.83
C THR A 249 -14.86 -12.07 -2.18
N ALA A 250 -14.55 -13.31 -2.56
CA ALA A 250 -15.23 -14.49 -1.97
C ALA A 250 -14.70 -14.90 -0.58
N LEU A 251 -13.64 -14.27 -0.08
CA LEU A 251 -12.93 -14.69 1.15
C LEU A 251 -12.90 -13.62 2.25
N VAL A 252 -13.69 -12.56 2.15
CA VAL A 252 -13.77 -11.53 3.19
C VAL A 252 -14.57 -12.09 4.37
N ASP A 253 -13.90 -12.22 5.53
CA ASP A 253 -14.55 -12.63 6.76
C ASP A 253 -15.28 -11.47 7.46
N PRO A 254 -16.13 -11.72 8.49
CA PRO A 254 -16.88 -10.66 9.17
C PRO A 254 -15.98 -9.57 9.77
N GLN A 255 -14.82 -9.91 10.33
CA GLN A 255 -13.88 -8.96 10.90
C GLN A 255 -13.26 -8.07 9.80
N GLN A 256 -12.85 -8.69 8.70
CA GLN A 256 -12.35 -7.96 7.53
C GLN A 256 -13.41 -7.02 6.93
N PHE A 257 -14.67 -7.46 6.89
CA PHE A 257 -15.77 -6.64 6.40
C PHE A 257 -16.04 -5.42 7.28
N GLU A 258 -16.00 -5.57 8.60
CA GLU A 258 -16.13 -4.46 9.55
C GLU A 258 -15.04 -3.40 9.30
N VAL A 259 -13.80 -3.83 9.09
CA VAL A 259 -12.67 -2.97 8.73
C VAL A 259 -12.92 -2.23 7.41
N ILE A 260 -13.40 -2.94 6.37
CA ILE A 260 -13.69 -2.37 5.05
C ILE A 260 -14.75 -1.27 5.14
N THR A 261 -15.79 -1.48 5.93
CA THR A 261 -16.96 -0.58 6.05
C THR A 261 -16.84 0.49 7.13
N HIS A 262 -15.76 0.49 7.90
CA HIS A 262 -15.52 1.46 8.96
C HIS A 262 -15.60 2.91 8.46
N SER A 263 -15.73 3.88 9.36
CA SER A 263 -15.80 5.31 9.06
C SER A 263 -14.72 5.76 8.07
N GLU A 264 -15.06 6.72 7.20
CA GLU A 264 -14.12 7.33 6.24
C GLU A 264 -13.18 8.35 6.87
N SER A 265 -13.45 8.85 8.06
CA SER A 265 -12.65 9.87 8.75
C SER A 265 -11.62 9.25 9.69
N GLY A 266 -10.52 9.98 9.90
CA GLY A 266 -9.42 9.58 10.77
C GLY A 266 -8.36 8.73 10.05
N ILE A 267 -7.43 8.25 10.83
CA ILE A 267 -6.41 7.28 10.42
C ILE A 267 -6.87 5.90 10.87
N ILE A 268 -7.19 5.04 9.93
CA ILE A 268 -7.58 3.65 10.20
C ILE A 268 -6.36 2.76 10.03
N LEU A 269 -5.98 2.09 11.10
CA LEU A 269 -4.84 1.18 11.13
C LEU A 269 -5.29 -0.29 11.04
N ILE A 270 -4.91 -0.96 9.97
CA ILE A 270 -5.16 -2.38 9.69
C ILE A 270 -3.91 -3.17 10.05
N GLN A 271 -3.96 -3.88 11.17
CA GLN A 271 -2.87 -4.70 11.67
C GLN A 271 -3.12 -6.19 11.40
N GLY A 272 -2.06 -6.98 11.36
CA GLY A 272 -2.16 -8.44 11.25
C GLY A 272 -0.84 -9.07 10.81
N GLY A 273 -0.67 -10.35 11.04
CA GLY A 273 0.51 -11.08 10.62
C GLY A 273 0.62 -11.25 9.10
N ALA A 274 1.71 -11.88 8.67
CA ALA A 274 1.88 -12.22 7.27
C ALA A 274 0.72 -13.10 6.75
N GLY A 275 0.23 -12.80 5.56
CA GLY A 275 -0.85 -13.57 4.93
C GLY A 275 -2.25 -13.37 5.53
N SER A 276 -2.47 -12.42 6.43
CA SER A 276 -3.79 -12.11 7.00
C SER A 276 -4.72 -11.33 6.07
N GLY A 277 -4.23 -10.91 4.89
CA GLY A 277 -5.02 -10.19 3.90
C GLY A 277 -5.09 -8.68 4.08
N LYS A 278 -4.16 -8.05 4.83
CA LYS A 278 -4.10 -6.60 5.06
C LYS A 278 -4.22 -5.78 3.79
N THR A 279 -3.35 -6.03 2.81
CA THR A 279 -3.36 -5.38 1.48
C THR A 279 -4.71 -5.53 0.79
N THR A 280 -5.26 -6.72 0.83
CA THR A 280 -6.58 -7.06 0.27
C THR A 280 -7.68 -6.23 0.92
N VAL A 281 -7.74 -6.20 2.26
CA VAL A 281 -8.71 -5.43 3.04
C VAL A 281 -8.58 -3.93 2.75
N ALA A 282 -7.35 -3.42 2.68
CA ALA A 282 -7.09 -2.02 2.35
C ALA A 282 -7.58 -1.65 0.93
N LEU A 283 -7.35 -2.51 -0.07
CA LEU A 283 -7.85 -2.30 -1.45
C LEU A 283 -9.38 -2.37 -1.52
N HIS A 284 -10.01 -3.30 -0.80
CA HIS A 284 -11.48 -3.38 -0.73
C HIS A 284 -12.08 -2.17 -0.01
N ARG A 285 -11.42 -1.70 1.07
CA ARG A 285 -11.82 -0.47 1.74
C ARG A 285 -11.74 0.74 0.81
N LEU A 286 -10.67 0.85 0.04
CA LEU A 286 -10.55 1.90 -0.98
C LEU A 286 -11.69 1.83 -1.99
N ALA A 287 -11.99 0.65 -2.51
CA ALA A 287 -13.10 0.43 -3.44
C ALA A 287 -14.47 0.80 -2.80
N TYR A 288 -14.67 0.42 -1.55
CA TYR A 288 -15.88 0.77 -0.78
C TYR A 288 -16.04 2.28 -0.60
N LEU A 289 -14.99 3.00 -0.17
CA LEU A 289 -15.02 4.44 0.02
C LEU A 289 -15.34 5.19 -1.28
N MET A 290 -14.70 4.81 -2.38
CA MET A 290 -14.92 5.41 -3.70
C MET A 290 -16.34 5.13 -4.22
N SER A 291 -16.89 3.96 -3.94
CA SER A 291 -18.27 3.60 -4.31
C SER A 291 -19.30 4.32 -3.45
N LYS A 292 -19.07 4.42 -2.13
CA LYS A 292 -19.99 5.06 -1.18
C LYS A 292 -20.11 6.58 -1.40
N LYS A 293 -19.00 7.26 -1.72
CA LYS A 293 -18.97 8.72 -1.92
C LYS A 293 -18.17 9.11 -3.18
N PRO A 294 -18.65 8.78 -4.40
CA PRO A 294 -17.90 9.00 -5.65
C PRO A 294 -17.68 10.48 -5.97
N GLN A 295 -18.52 11.36 -5.45
CA GLN A 295 -18.36 12.81 -5.60
C GLN A 295 -17.15 13.34 -4.83
N TYR A 296 -16.82 12.71 -3.70
CA TYR A 296 -15.75 13.13 -2.81
C TYR A 296 -14.43 12.39 -3.13
N PHE A 297 -14.45 11.05 -3.16
CA PHE A 297 -13.27 10.22 -3.44
C PHE A 297 -13.08 10.01 -4.95
N LYS A 298 -12.48 11.01 -5.61
CA LYS A 298 -12.23 10.96 -7.06
C LYS A 298 -10.88 10.27 -7.35
N PRO A 299 -10.75 9.54 -8.47
CA PRO A 299 -9.50 8.84 -8.81
C PRO A 299 -8.24 9.71 -8.75
N LYS A 300 -8.34 10.99 -9.13
CA LYS A 300 -7.20 11.94 -9.13
C LYS A 300 -6.83 12.48 -7.73
N THR A 301 -7.69 12.29 -6.73
CA THR A 301 -7.50 12.77 -5.36
C THR A 301 -7.34 11.63 -4.35
N VAL A 302 -7.31 10.40 -4.82
CA VAL A 302 -7.02 9.21 -4.03
C VAL A 302 -5.62 8.73 -4.39
N LEU A 303 -4.80 8.46 -3.37
CA LEU A 303 -3.40 8.09 -3.56
C LEU A 303 -3.05 6.84 -2.78
N PRO A 304 -3.00 5.67 -3.43
CA PRO A 304 -2.37 4.49 -2.88
C PRO A 304 -0.85 4.62 -2.99
N ILE A 305 -0.17 4.49 -1.86
CA ILE A 305 1.29 4.47 -1.76
C ILE A 305 1.75 3.12 -1.25
N VAL A 306 2.79 2.60 -1.86
CA VAL A 306 3.43 1.33 -1.52
C VAL A 306 4.93 1.53 -1.45
N PHE A 307 5.60 0.60 -0.80
CA PHE A 307 7.05 0.68 -0.66
C PHE A 307 7.78 0.33 -1.97
N GLY A 308 7.38 -0.75 -2.64
CA GLY A 308 8.10 -1.27 -3.81
C GLY A 308 7.34 -1.22 -5.14
N PRO A 309 8.07 -1.17 -6.28
CA PRO A 309 7.47 -1.12 -7.61
C PRO A 309 6.68 -2.39 -7.98
N ALA A 310 7.11 -3.55 -7.51
CA ALA A 310 6.40 -4.81 -7.73
C ALA A 310 4.97 -4.75 -7.15
N LEU A 311 4.82 -4.27 -5.91
CA LEU A 311 3.51 -4.14 -5.26
C LEU A 311 2.64 -3.07 -5.94
N ALA A 312 3.24 -1.94 -6.39
CA ALA A 312 2.53 -0.94 -7.17
C ALA A 312 1.96 -1.52 -8.48
N ASN A 313 2.74 -2.33 -9.15
CA ASN A 313 2.36 -3.01 -10.40
C ASN A 313 1.22 -4.03 -10.16
N TYR A 314 1.32 -4.82 -9.10
CA TYR A 314 0.26 -5.72 -8.65
C TYR A 314 -1.05 -4.97 -8.39
N MET A 315 -1.02 -3.91 -7.57
CA MET A 315 -2.21 -3.12 -7.24
C MET A 315 -2.85 -2.47 -8.47
N SER A 316 -2.05 -2.03 -9.44
CA SER A 316 -2.55 -1.42 -10.68
C SER A 316 -3.41 -2.38 -11.51
N LYS A 317 -3.15 -3.70 -11.40
CA LYS A 317 -3.94 -4.75 -12.05
C LYS A 317 -5.17 -5.14 -11.25
N VAL A 318 -5.10 -5.10 -9.90
CA VAL A 318 -6.20 -5.51 -9.01
C VAL A 318 -7.28 -4.42 -8.89
N LEU A 319 -6.93 -3.15 -8.81
CA LEU A 319 -7.88 -2.06 -8.62
C LEU A 319 -8.99 -2.01 -9.68
N PRO A 320 -8.72 -2.16 -11.00
CA PRO A 320 -9.77 -2.22 -12.01
C PRO A 320 -10.75 -3.39 -11.80
N ALA A 321 -10.25 -4.56 -11.37
CA ALA A 321 -11.09 -5.73 -11.07
C ALA A 321 -12.03 -5.48 -9.87
N LEU A 322 -11.65 -4.58 -8.94
CA LEU A 322 -12.50 -4.12 -7.84
C LEU A 322 -13.45 -2.98 -8.26
N GLY A 323 -13.48 -2.60 -9.53
CA GLY A 323 -14.30 -1.50 -10.05
C GLY A 323 -13.70 -0.11 -9.79
N VAL A 324 -12.43 -0.03 -9.40
CA VAL A 324 -11.70 1.21 -9.14
C VAL A 324 -10.87 1.57 -10.36
N ASN A 325 -11.41 2.43 -11.23
CA ASN A 325 -10.75 2.85 -12.46
C ASN A 325 -10.08 4.23 -12.30
N GLY A 326 -8.92 4.40 -12.94
CA GLY A 326 -8.21 5.70 -13.00
C GLY A 326 -7.43 6.07 -11.73
N VAL A 327 -7.33 5.18 -10.74
CA VAL A 327 -6.42 5.30 -9.59
C VAL A 327 -5.09 4.64 -9.95
N SER A 328 -3.99 5.35 -9.71
CA SER A 328 -2.64 4.87 -10.02
C SER A 328 -1.83 4.72 -8.74
N PRO A 329 -1.56 3.49 -8.27
CA PRO A 329 -0.64 3.23 -7.18
C PRO A 329 0.76 3.75 -7.50
N ARG A 330 1.47 4.24 -6.50
CA ARG A 330 2.82 4.80 -6.66
C ARG A 330 3.75 4.27 -5.58
N THR A 331 5.02 4.10 -5.92
CA THR A 331 6.04 3.91 -4.89
C THR A 331 6.33 5.23 -4.21
N PHE A 332 6.55 5.18 -2.88
CA PHE A 332 6.83 6.38 -2.09
C PHE A 332 8.04 7.14 -2.67
N HIS A 333 9.15 6.47 -2.88
CA HIS A 333 10.38 7.06 -3.40
C HIS A 333 10.16 7.82 -4.73
N LYS A 334 9.59 7.18 -5.78
CA LYS A 334 9.31 7.85 -7.07
C LYS A 334 8.34 9.02 -6.93
N TRP A 335 7.39 8.92 -6.00
CA TRP A 335 6.41 9.96 -5.78
C TRP A 335 7.02 11.17 -5.05
N VAL A 336 7.77 10.94 -3.96
CA VAL A 336 8.38 11.98 -3.14
C VAL A 336 9.51 12.69 -3.90
N SER A 337 10.36 11.94 -4.64
CA SER A 337 11.44 12.50 -5.46
C SER A 337 10.89 13.42 -6.56
N GLY A 338 9.81 13.02 -7.21
CA GLY A 338 9.14 13.88 -8.19
C GLY A 338 8.48 15.13 -7.59
N LEU A 339 8.12 15.13 -6.30
CA LEU A 339 7.69 16.33 -5.58
C LEU A 339 8.88 17.21 -5.23
N ARG A 340 9.95 16.65 -4.69
CA ARG A 340 11.16 17.36 -4.31
C ARG A 340 11.83 18.04 -5.51
N GLN A 341 12.01 17.33 -6.63
CA GLN A 341 12.57 17.90 -7.87
C GLN A 341 11.76 19.10 -8.40
N ARG A 342 10.46 19.13 -8.15
CA ARG A 342 9.62 20.28 -8.53
C ARG A 342 9.70 21.43 -7.54
N ALA A 343 9.81 21.13 -6.25
CA ALA A 343 9.90 22.14 -5.20
C ALA A 343 11.30 22.77 -5.10
N LEU A 344 12.33 21.96 -5.35
CA LEU A 344 13.74 22.32 -5.22
C LEU A 344 14.53 21.79 -6.44
N PRO A 345 14.30 22.38 -7.64
CA PRO A 345 14.93 21.92 -8.89
C PRO A 345 16.44 22.12 -8.94
N GLU A 346 16.99 22.99 -8.08
CA GLU A 346 18.41 23.31 -7.99
C GLU A 346 19.23 22.20 -7.32
N LEU A 347 18.56 21.32 -6.57
CA LEU A 347 19.23 20.20 -5.92
C LEU A 347 19.40 19.02 -6.89
N PRO A 348 20.46 18.19 -6.70
CA PRO A 348 20.73 17.05 -7.57
C PRO A 348 19.53 16.10 -7.68
N SER A 349 19.41 15.41 -8.81
CA SER A 349 18.37 14.40 -9.07
C SER A 349 18.84 12.97 -8.80
N ASN A 350 20.15 12.74 -8.60
CA ASN A 350 20.76 11.43 -8.40
C ASN A 350 20.90 11.11 -6.92
N TYR A 351 20.81 9.81 -6.60
CA TYR A 351 20.91 9.30 -5.24
C TYR A 351 22.14 8.43 -5.06
N ALA A 352 22.65 8.36 -3.82
CA ALA A 352 23.72 7.48 -3.44
C ALA A 352 23.23 6.01 -3.41
N GLU A 353 24.00 5.09 -3.98
CA GLU A 353 23.61 3.69 -4.06
C GLU A 353 23.76 2.91 -2.75
N ASN A 354 24.70 3.30 -1.88
CA ASN A 354 25.04 2.54 -0.68
C ASN A 354 25.06 3.42 0.57
N THR A 355 23.97 4.13 0.85
CA THR A 355 23.85 4.93 2.08
C THR A 355 23.95 4.04 3.31
N PRO A 356 24.89 4.32 4.25
CA PRO A 356 25.03 3.52 5.47
C PRO A 356 23.76 3.51 6.31
N MET A 357 23.48 2.39 6.97
CA MET A 357 22.24 2.23 7.74
C MET A 357 22.15 3.24 8.91
N ASP A 358 23.26 3.59 9.54
CA ASP A 358 23.31 4.62 10.60
C ASP A 358 22.82 5.99 10.08
N VAL A 359 23.14 6.31 8.83
CA VAL A 359 22.69 7.54 8.14
C VAL A 359 21.18 7.49 7.89
N ILE A 360 20.69 6.36 7.38
CA ILE A 360 19.25 6.13 7.11
C ILE A 360 18.46 6.28 8.41
N GLU A 361 18.87 5.60 9.49
CA GLU A 361 18.22 5.66 10.79
C GLU A 361 18.18 7.07 11.36
N LEU A 362 19.29 7.78 11.29
CA LEU A 362 19.37 9.16 11.78
C LEU A 362 18.49 10.10 10.94
N LYS A 363 18.57 10.05 9.61
CA LYS A 363 17.79 10.92 8.72
C LYS A 363 16.28 10.68 8.80
N ARG A 364 15.84 9.47 9.11
CA ARG A 364 14.40 9.13 9.27
C ARG A 364 13.88 9.34 10.69
N HIS A 365 14.75 9.79 11.62
CA HIS A 365 14.39 9.96 13.01
C HIS A 365 13.45 11.17 13.24
N PRO A 366 12.40 11.07 14.09
CA PRO A 366 11.45 12.16 14.37
C PRO A 366 12.08 13.39 15.04
N LEU A 367 13.35 13.32 15.52
CA LEU A 367 14.07 14.48 16.05
C LEU A 367 14.08 15.66 15.07
N TRP A 368 14.11 15.40 13.75
CA TRP A 368 14.16 16.43 12.72
C TRP A 368 12.90 17.30 12.67
N LEU A 369 11.72 16.76 13.00
CA LEU A 369 10.49 17.55 13.12
C LEU A 369 10.63 18.60 14.21
N LYS A 370 11.17 18.21 15.38
CA LYS A 370 11.40 19.12 16.50
C LYS A 370 12.49 20.14 16.18
N TYR A 371 13.60 19.68 15.61
CA TYR A 371 14.71 20.55 15.19
C TYR A 371 14.26 21.63 14.21
N TYR A 372 13.54 21.28 13.15
CA TYR A 372 13.07 22.24 12.16
C TYR A 372 12.09 23.26 12.78
N LEU A 373 11.17 22.84 13.61
CA LEU A 373 10.23 23.74 14.29
C LEU A 373 10.97 24.71 15.23
N GLU A 374 11.96 24.25 15.99
CA GLU A 374 12.79 25.08 16.86
C GLU A 374 13.64 26.07 16.04
N GLU A 375 14.27 25.63 14.98
CA GLU A 375 15.12 26.47 14.14
C GLU A 375 14.29 27.54 13.42
N ILE A 376 13.12 27.21 12.91
CA ILE A 376 12.21 28.19 12.29
C ILE A 376 11.72 29.21 13.33
N LYS A 377 11.37 28.74 14.54
CA LYS A 377 10.99 29.65 15.65
C LYS A 377 12.13 30.59 16.02
N LYS A 378 13.34 30.09 16.16
CA LYS A 378 14.56 30.88 16.43
C LYS A 378 14.80 31.94 15.34
N ARG A 379 14.70 31.55 14.06
CA ARG A 379 14.83 32.48 12.95
C ARG A 379 13.69 33.52 12.93
N THR A 380 12.48 33.12 13.22
CA THR A 380 11.34 34.03 13.30
C THR A 380 11.52 35.10 14.37
N LEU A 381 12.10 34.71 15.54
CA LEU A 381 12.45 35.65 16.61
C LEU A 381 13.59 36.58 16.20
N LYS A 382 14.64 36.06 15.54
CA LYS A 382 15.73 36.88 15.01
C LYS A 382 15.25 37.94 14.02
N PHE A 383 14.25 37.63 13.18
CA PHE A 383 13.64 38.63 12.29
C PHE A 383 12.95 39.75 13.08
N ARG A 384 12.21 39.41 14.14
CA ARG A 384 11.56 40.39 14.99
C ARG A 384 12.59 41.28 15.67
N GLU A 385 13.63 40.71 16.29
CA GLU A 385 14.76 41.45 16.90
C GLU A 385 15.45 42.37 15.90
N LEU A 386 15.64 41.89 14.64
CA LEU A 386 16.23 42.73 13.60
C LEU A 386 15.37 43.96 13.29
N PHE A 387 14.03 43.82 13.20
CA PHE A 387 13.15 44.96 13.04
C PHE A 387 13.25 45.91 14.22
N GLU A 388 13.25 45.43 15.46
CA GLU A 388 13.41 46.22 16.67
C GLU A 388 14.73 46.99 16.66
N VAL A 389 15.84 46.37 16.28
CA VAL A 389 17.17 47.02 16.26
C VAL A 389 17.32 48.00 15.09
N LYS A 390 16.98 47.59 13.87
CA LYS A 390 17.24 48.38 12.66
C LYS A 390 16.24 49.51 12.46
N LEU A 391 15.00 49.37 12.96
CA LEU A 391 13.94 50.34 12.85
C LEU A 391 13.73 51.13 14.16
N ALA A 392 14.55 50.95 15.18
CA ALA A 392 14.41 51.56 16.52
C ALA A 392 14.31 53.11 16.47
N LYS A 393 14.89 53.76 15.48
CA LYS A 393 14.87 55.20 15.28
C LYS A 393 13.85 55.67 14.24
N VAL A 394 12.98 54.80 13.75
CA VAL A 394 12.05 55.05 12.68
C VAL A 394 10.62 54.97 13.24
N GLU A 395 9.82 55.98 12.95
CA GLU A 395 8.44 56.11 13.42
C GLU A 395 7.52 54.93 13.02
N CYS A 396 7.96 54.05 12.09
CA CYS A 396 7.18 52.92 11.59
C CYS A 396 7.38 51.62 12.38
N LEU A 397 8.24 51.56 13.39
CA LEU A 397 8.54 50.31 14.10
C LEU A 397 7.30 49.64 14.65
N GLU A 398 6.44 50.33 15.36
CA GLU A 398 5.24 49.73 15.96
C GLU A 398 4.29 49.16 14.90
N VAL A 399 4.07 49.89 13.81
CA VAL A 399 3.19 49.45 12.71
C VAL A 399 3.78 48.25 11.97
N VAL A 400 5.11 48.17 11.81
CA VAL A 400 5.79 47.04 11.22
C VAL A 400 5.71 45.79 12.12
N LEU A 401 5.87 45.95 13.43
CA LEU A 401 5.73 44.87 14.37
C LEU A 401 4.27 44.37 14.46
N GLU A 402 3.30 45.28 14.41
CA GLU A 402 1.87 44.91 14.32
C GLU A 402 1.56 44.16 13.04
N ALA A 403 2.10 44.58 11.90
CA ALA A 403 1.97 43.87 10.63
C ALA A 403 2.61 42.48 10.68
N TRP A 404 3.82 42.40 11.24
CA TRP A 404 4.53 41.14 11.43
C TRP A 404 3.73 40.16 12.29
N ASP A 405 3.18 40.60 13.40
CA ASP A 405 2.42 39.77 14.33
C ASP A 405 1.06 39.36 13.74
N ALA A 406 0.39 40.25 13.00
CA ALA A 406 -0.84 39.93 12.25
C ALA A 406 -0.67 38.82 11.20
N LEU A 407 0.56 38.68 10.68
CA LEU A 407 0.91 37.63 9.70
C LEU A 407 1.44 36.33 10.36
N SER A 408 1.35 36.17 11.66
CA SER A 408 1.90 35.03 12.41
C SER A 408 1.34 33.67 12.00
N GLY A 409 0.16 33.61 11.37
CA GLY A 409 -0.43 32.39 10.81
C GLY A 409 0.18 31.92 9.49
N LEU A 410 1.08 32.71 8.88
CA LEU A 410 1.76 32.34 7.64
C LEU A 410 3.12 31.68 7.92
N PRO A 411 3.57 30.75 7.09
CA PRO A 411 4.95 30.24 7.05
C PRO A 411 5.95 31.40 6.87
N LEU A 412 7.19 31.19 7.32
CA LEU A 412 8.19 32.26 7.42
C LEU A 412 8.40 33.05 6.12
N ILE A 413 8.58 32.35 4.99
CA ILE A 413 8.87 32.99 3.71
C ILE A 413 7.65 33.75 3.14
N PRO A 414 6.45 33.15 3.03
CA PRO A 414 5.23 33.87 2.70
C PRO A 414 4.94 35.05 3.64
N ARG A 415 5.24 34.92 4.93
CA ARG A 415 5.08 36.00 5.91
C ARG A 415 5.97 37.19 5.58
N LEU A 416 7.25 36.95 5.25
CA LEU A 416 8.19 38.00 4.81
C LEU A 416 7.77 38.63 3.48
N LEU A 417 7.45 37.82 2.48
CA LEU A 417 6.99 38.30 1.16
C LEU A 417 5.72 39.15 1.27
N ARG A 418 4.78 38.72 2.13
CA ARG A 418 3.54 39.50 2.39
C ARG A 418 3.81 40.82 3.08
N LEU A 419 4.78 40.82 4.02
CA LEU A 419 5.22 42.06 4.70
C LEU A 419 5.85 43.03 3.70
N VAL A 420 6.65 42.55 2.74
CA VAL A 420 7.23 43.36 1.66
C VAL A 420 6.16 43.91 0.74
N SER A 421 5.23 43.09 0.26
CA SER A 421 4.13 43.54 -0.60
C SER A 421 3.21 44.55 0.13
N TRP A 422 2.99 44.38 1.45
CA TRP A 422 2.28 45.36 2.27
C TRP A 422 3.05 46.68 2.35
N SER A 423 4.37 46.65 2.54
CA SER A 423 5.20 47.84 2.62
C SER A 423 5.21 48.64 1.31
N LYS A 424 5.03 47.98 0.16
CA LYS A 424 4.87 48.59 -1.17
C LYS A 424 3.46 49.09 -1.48
N GLY A 425 2.51 48.88 -0.56
CA GLY A 425 1.11 49.23 -0.75
C GLY A 425 0.34 48.33 -1.73
N GLU A 426 0.94 47.19 -2.18
CA GLU A 426 0.35 46.24 -3.10
C GLU A 426 -0.79 45.40 -2.46
N VAL A 427 -0.66 45.16 -1.17
CA VAL A 427 -1.65 44.38 -0.37
C VAL A 427 -1.97 45.08 0.94
N SER A 428 -3.17 44.84 1.48
CA SER A 428 -3.56 45.25 2.81
C SER A 428 -3.46 44.11 3.82
N ILE A 429 -3.13 44.44 5.07
CA ILE A 429 -3.20 43.50 6.21
C ILE A 429 -4.36 43.95 7.08
N ASP A 430 -5.26 43.04 7.46
CA ASP A 430 -6.44 43.35 8.24
C ASP A 430 -6.05 43.99 9.61
N LYS A 431 -6.72 45.08 9.92
CA LYS A 431 -6.53 45.86 11.15
C LYS A 431 -5.17 46.56 11.29
N VAL A 432 -4.29 46.49 10.30
CA VAL A 432 -3.00 47.17 10.32
C VAL A 432 -3.06 48.44 9.45
N ALA A 433 -2.58 49.54 9.99
CA ALA A 433 -2.49 50.80 9.27
C ALA A 433 -1.50 50.69 8.09
N LYS A 434 -1.78 51.43 7.00
CA LYS A 434 -0.78 51.57 5.91
C LYS A 434 0.37 52.43 6.39
N LEU A 435 1.57 52.18 5.84
CA LEU A 435 2.73 53.05 6.08
C LEU A 435 2.42 54.45 5.60
N SER A 436 2.66 55.43 6.45
CA SER A 436 2.20 56.84 6.22
C SER A 436 3.09 57.62 5.28
N SER A 437 4.26 57.11 4.89
CA SER A 437 5.14 57.81 3.93
C SER A 437 6.01 56.86 3.11
N SER A 438 6.30 57.22 1.87
CA SER A 438 7.21 56.53 0.96
C SER A 438 8.67 56.40 1.48
N ARG A 439 9.01 57.23 2.46
CA ARG A 439 10.30 57.18 3.15
C ARG A 439 10.37 55.95 4.09
N MET A 440 9.28 55.68 4.82
CA MET A 440 9.17 54.51 5.71
C MET A 440 9.17 53.22 4.89
N GLU A 441 8.45 53.18 3.77
CA GLU A 441 8.46 52.06 2.81
C GLU A 441 9.88 51.71 2.37
N LYS A 442 10.63 52.72 1.89
CA LYS A 442 12.02 52.54 1.45
C LYS A 442 12.96 52.08 2.58
N GLN A 443 12.76 52.59 3.79
CA GLN A 443 13.57 52.17 4.95
C GLN A 443 13.33 50.71 5.33
N LEU A 444 12.10 50.24 5.33
CA LEU A 444 11.77 48.85 5.60
C LEU A 444 12.31 47.95 4.47
N GLN A 445 12.13 48.33 3.22
CA GLN A 445 12.67 47.61 2.07
C GLN A 445 14.19 47.47 2.15
N ASN A 446 14.92 48.57 2.42
CA ASN A 446 16.37 48.52 2.58
C ASN A 446 16.82 47.61 3.72
N VAL A 447 16.08 47.60 4.82
CA VAL A 447 16.39 46.66 5.95
C VAL A 447 16.21 45.23 5.50
N LEU A 448 15.12 44.91 4.80
CA LEU A 448 14.83 43.56 4.35
C LEU A 448 15.82 43.09 3.28
N GLU A 449 16.12 43.92 2.29
CA GLU A 449 17.06 43.62 1.19
C GLU A 449 18.50 43.49 1.67
N GLN A 450 18.95 44.35 2.61
CA GLN A 450 20.28 44.27 3.18
C GLN A 450 20.48 43.10 4.16
N ALA A 451 19.43 42.75 4.85
CA ALA A 451 19.49 41.67 5.84
C ALA A 451 19.38 40.29 5.19
N PHE A 452 18.67 40.17 4.07
CA PHE A 452 18.31 38.88 3.47
C PHE A 452 18.22 38.94 1.94
N PRO A 453 19.27 39.35 1.23
CA PRO A 453 19.27 39.45 -0.23
C PRO A 453 18.91 38.08 -0.85
N GLU A 454 19.41 36.99 -0.32
CA GLU A 454 19.20 35.62 -0.78
C GLU A 454 17.73 35.16 -0.65
N LEU A 455 16.96 35.67 0.33
CA LEU A 455 15.57 35.30 0.53
C LEU A 455 14.63 35.80 -0.59
N PHE A 456 14.99 36.88 -1.27
CA PHE A 456 14.21 37.45 -2.35
C PHE A 456 14.58 36.89 -3.71
N GLU A 457 15.84 36.55 -3.89
CA GLU A 457 16.37 36.00 -5.15
C GLU A 457 16.25 34.48 -5.22
N ALA A 458 16.52 33.81 -4.11
CA ALA A 458 16.59 32.35 -4.07
C ALA A 458 16.14 31.75 -2.71
N PRO A 459 14.83 31.76 -2.39
CA PRO A 459 14.33 31.28 -1.09
C PRO A 459 14.68 29.80 -0.81
N HIS A 460 14.97 29.00 -1.84
CA HIS A 460 15.43 27.61 -1.69
C HIS A 460 16.82 27.50 -1.06
N LEU A 461 17.68 28.55 -1.15
CA LEU A 461 18.99 28.54 -0.49
C LEU A 461 18.85 28.47 1.03
N LEU A 462 17.83 29.11 1.62
CA LEU A 462 17.54 29.00 3.06
C LEU A 462 17.19 27.56 3.46
N ILE A 463 16.44 26.87 2.63
CA ILE A 463 16.07 25.46 2.85
C ILE A 463 17.34 24.60 2.83
N SER A 464 18.14 24.71 1.80
CA SER A 464 19.40 23.99 1.65
C SER A 464 20.38 24.29 2.78
N GLN A 465 20.45 25.55 3.25
CA GLN A 465 21.29 25.97 4.36
C GLN A 465 20.85 25.31 5.68
N ILE A 466 19.58 25.44 6.06
CA ILE A 466 19.06 24.83 7.31
C ILE A 466 19.25 23.31 7.32
N TRP A 467 19.03 22.66 6.16
CA TRP A 467 19.22 21.22 6.03
C TRP A 467 20.70 20.82 6.17
N ASN A 468 21.63 21.54 5.52
CA ASN A 468 23.08 21.23 5.59
C ASN A 468 23.69 21.61 6.93
N ASP A 469 23.35 22.79 7.51
CA ASP A 469 24.04 23.33 8.69
C ASP A 469 24.15 22.32 9.84
N CYS A 470 23.05 21.63 10.16
CA CYS A 470 23.06 20.62 11.23
C CYS A 470 23.80 19.34 10.85
N LEU A 471 23.63 18.84 9.63
CA LEU A 471 24.21 17.56 9.20
C LEU A 471 25.72 17.65 8.98
N VAL A 472 26.24 18.81 8.57
CA VAL A 472 27.64 19.02 8.22
C VAL A 472 28.46 19.53 9.40
N SER A 473 27.85 20.18 10.39
CA SER A 473 28.52 20.59 11.63
C SER A 473 28.46 19.48 12.67
N GLN A 474 29.62 18.89 13.00
CA GLN A 474 29.71 17.83 14.00
C GLN A 474 29.18 18.26 15.37
N GLU A 475 29.56 19.47 15.83
CA GLU A 475 29.09 20.01 17.11
C GLU A 475 27.59 20.18 17.15
N MET A 476 27.01 20.76 16.10
CA MET A 476 25.54 20.95 16.01
C MET A 476 24.78 19.62 15.94
N LEU A 477 25.30 18.64 15.19
CA LEU A 477 24.68 17.34 15.08
C LEU A 477 24.67 16.61 16.41
N VAL A 478 25.84 16.55 17.11
CA VAL A 478 25.95 15.91 18.43
C VAL A 478 25.02 16.61 19.43
N GLU A 479 25.08 17.96 19.55
CA GLU A 479 24.20 18.71 20.45
C GLU A 479 22.72 18.45 20.17
N THR A 480 22.35 18.43 18.89
CA THR A 480 20.96 18.22 18.46
C THR A 480 20.48 16.81 18.82
N VAL A 481 21.28 15.79 18.57
CA VAL A 481 20.94 14.39 18.87
C VAL A 481 20.87 14.17 20.38
N GLU A 482 21.86 14.64 21.16
CA GLU A 482 21.87 14.48 22.62
C GLU A 482 20.67 15.19 23.29
N ARG A 483 20.24 16.32 22.74
CA ARG A 483 19.13 17.12 23.30
C ARG A 483 17.75 16.57 22.89
N LEU A 484 17.57 16.13 21.63
CA LEU A 484 16.27 15.76 21.08
C LEU A 484 16.00 14.25 21.07
N ALA A 485 17.05 13.42 21.11
CA ALA A 485 17.00 11.96 21.12
C ALA A 485 18.07 11.38 22.07
N PRO A 486 18.05 11.72 23.38
CA PRO A 486 19.11 11.35 24.31
C PRO A 486 19.24 9.84 24.47
N GLY A 487 20.46 9.32 24.19
CA GLY A 487 20.78 7.89 24.32
C GLY A 487 20.23 6.98 23.23
N GLU A 488 19.59 7.51 22.20
CA GLU A 488 19.07 6.69 21.08
C GLU A 488 20.15 6.36 20.04
N PHE A 489 21.19 7.17 19.93
CA PHE A 489 22.33 6.95 19.02
C PHE A 489 23.65 6.89 19.77
N SER A 490 24.52 5.97 19.38
CA SER A 490 25.90 5.92 19.88
C SER A 490 26.77 7.00 19.21
N GLU A 491 27.85 7.38 19.85
CA GLU A 491 28.85 8.32 19.31
C GLU A 491 29.39 7.83 17.95
N THR A 492 29.59 6.53 17.79
CA THR A 492 30.05 5.92 16.54
C THR A 492 29.02 6.10 15.38
N GLN A 493 27.73 5.95 15.67
CA GLN A 493 26.65 6.15 14.68
C GLN A 493 26.57 7.62 14.26
N ILE A 494 26.63 8.55 15.22
CA ILE A 494 26.61 9.99 14.93
C ILE A 494 27.83 10.39 14.10
N THR A 495 29.02 9.89 14.43
CA THR A 495 30.27 10.16 13.68
C THR A 495 30.20 9.57 12.26
N SER A 496 29.68 8.37 12.11
CA SER A 496 29.44 7.73 10.79
C SER A 496 28.51 8.59 9.92
N ALA A 497 27.40 9.02 10.48
CA ALA A 497 26.40 9.85 9.78
C ALA A 497 26.96 11.24 9.40
N TRP A 498 27.69 11.88 10.32
CA TRP A 498 28.35 13.15 10.03
C TRP A 498 29.41 13.03 8.92
N THR A 499 30.29 12.01 8.99
CA THR A 499 31.32 11.78 7.98
C THR A 499 30.72 11.58 6.58
N TRP A 500 29.63 10.81 6.50
CA TRP A 500 28.88 10.61 5.25
C TRP A 500 28.28 11.92 4.72
N ALA A 501 27.61 12.68 5.59
CA ALA A 501 26.96 13.93 5.22
C ALA A 501 27.97 14.98 4.69
N VAL A 502 29.13 15.10 5.36
CA VAL A 502 30.24 15.98 4.92
C VAL A 502 30.75 15.57 3.55
N ARG A 503 30.95 14.27 3.30
CA ARG A 503 31.39 13.76 2.00
C ARG A 503 30.39 14.08 0.87
N GLN A 504 29.10 13.87 1.12
CA GLN A 504 28.06 14.20 0.15
C GLN A 504 27.94 15.72 -0.09
N TYR A 505 28.11 16.52 0.97
CA TYR A 505 28.11 17.98 0.87
C TYR A 505 29.28 18.48 0.01
N GLN A 506 30.49 17.97 0.21
CA GLN A 506 31.67 18.33 -0.60
C GLN A 506 31.45 18.02 -2.08
N LYS A 507 30.94 16.83 -2.41
CA LYS A 507 30.60 16.47 -3.80
C LYS A 507 29.59 17.41 -4.42
N ARG A 508 28.57 17.85 -3.64
CA ARG A 508 27.59 18.84 -4.15
C ARG A 508 28.19 20.21 -4.42
N GLN A 509 29.18 20.66 -3.62
CA GLN A 509 29.87 21.92 -3.82
C GLN A 509 30.75 21.87 -5.09
N GLU A 510 31.56 20.83 -5.25
CA GLU A 510 32.37 20.63 -6.45
C GLU A 510 31.52 20.60 -7.73
N PHE A 511 30.38 19.95 -7.70
CA PHE A 511 29.45 19.92 -8.82
C PHE A 511 28.83 21.31 -9.12
N GLY A 512 28.52 22.09 -8.07
CA GLY A 512 28.01 23.46 -8.21
C GLY A 512 29.03 24.40 -8.86
N GLU A 513 30.28 24.31 -8.47
CA GLU A 513 31.39 25.09 -9.08
C GLU A 513 31.61 24.73 -10.56
N VAL A 514 31.51 23.44 -10.92
CA VAL A 514 31.62 22.99 -12.33
C VAL A 514 30.47 23.55 -13.18
N ILE A 515 29.22 23.49 -12.67
CA ILE A 515 28.08 24.07 -13.42
C ILE A 515 28.19 25.58 -13.57
N GLU A 516 28.68 26.28 -12.55
CA GLU A 516 28.89 27.74 -12.62
C GLU A 516 30.01 28.09 -13.61
N SER A 517 31.10 27.36 -13.61
CA SER A 517 32.19 27.53 -14.57
C SER A 517 31.75 27.22 -16.01
N ASP A 518 30.96 26.19 -16.22
CA ASP A 518 30.40 25.83 -17.53
C ASP A 518 29.36 26.84 -18.02
N ARG A 519 28.55 27.43 -17.15
CA ARG A 519 27.63 28.51 -17.50
C ARG A 519 28.40 29.78 -17.97
N VAL A 520 29.49 30.11 -17.29
CA VAL A 520 30.38 31.22 -17.69
C VAL A 520 31.07 30.94 -19.03
N SER A 521 31.55 29.69 -19.22
CA SER A 521 32.20 29.27 -20.47
C SER A 521 31.17 29.15 -21.64
N LEU A 522 29.92 28.75 -21.39
CA LEU A 522 28.84 28.68 -22.40
C LEU A 522 28.39 30.09 -22.88
N VAL A 523 28.43 31.08 -22.00
CA VAL A 523 28.14 32.48 -22.41
C VAL A 523 29.27 33.04 -23.28
N GLU A 524 30.52 32.64 -23.08
CA GLU A 524 31.66 33.03 -23.94
C GLU A 524 31.74 32.19 -25.24
N GLN A 525 31.17 30.99 -25.32
CA GLN A 525 31.25 30.10 -26.49
C GLN A 525 30.06 30.18 -27.47
N VAL A 526 29.03 30.97 -27.22
CA VAL A 526 27.89 31.14 -28.15
C VAL A 526 28.29 31.85 -29.48
N GLU A 527 29.52 32.31 -29.65
CA GLU A 527 30.04 32.85 -30.92
C GLU A 527 30.83 31.85 -31.80
N GLY A 528 30.91 30.58 -31.48
CA GLY A 528 31.63 29.62 -32.34
C GLY A 528 31.43 28.14 -32.09
N LEU A 529 30.58 27.52 -32.91
CA LEU A 529 30.58 26.12 -33.39
C LEU A 529 30.99 24.95 -32.47
N GLY A 530 30.05 24.04 -32.27
CA GLY A 530 30.37 22.64 -32.10
C GLY A 530 29.71 22.01 -30.84
N SER A 531 28.71 21.16 -31.04
CA SER A 531 28.20 20.27 -30.02
C SER A 531 29.31 19.39 -29.47
N ILE A 532 29.69 19.61 -28.22
CA ILE A 532 30.53 18.65 -27.44
C ILE A 532 29.57 17.79 -26.64
N ASP A 533 29.50 16.50 -26.98
CA ASP A 533 28.93 15.43 -26.13
C ASP A 533 29.75 15.36 -24.83
N LEU A 534 29.22 15.95 -23.77
CA LEU A 534 29.77 15.83 -22.43
C LEU A 534 29.22 14.55 -21.81
N ASN A 535 29.84 13.42 -22.13
CA ASN A 535 29.74 12.18 -21.37
C ASN A 535 30.53 12.30 -20.06
N PHE A 536 29.95 12.99 -19.06
CA PHE A 536 30.40 12.91 -17.69
C PHE A 536 29.58 11.83 -16.96
N GLU A 537 29.93 10.57 -17.15
CA GLU A 537 29.24 9.46 -16.48
C GLU A 537 29.74 9.14 -15.06
N ASP A 538 30.82 9.72 -14.57
CA ASP A 538 31.53 9.15 -13.41
C ASP A 538 31.60 9.93 -12.10
N GLU A 539 31.09 11.17 -11.96
CA GLU A 539 31.08 11.86 -10.64
C GLU A 539 29.86 12.79 -10.44
N LYS A 540 28.67 12.24 -10.37
CA LYS A 540 27.47 13.04 -10.13
C LYS A 540 27.30 13.33 -8.63
N SER A 541 26.93 14.59 -8.29
CA SER A 541 26.57 14.94 -6.92
C SER A 541 25.32 14.18 -6.49
N LEU A 542 25.32 13.63 -5.26
CA LEU A 542 24.31 12.67 -4.82
C LEU A 542 23.57 13.18 -3.58
N LEU A 543 22.28 12.85 -3.52
CA LEU A 543 21.44 12.90 -2.33
C LEU A 543 21.29 11.49 -1.78
N ASP A 544 20.83 11.38 -0.54
CA ASP A 544 20.28 10.12 -0.03
C ASP A 544 18.77 10.14 -0.24
N GLU A 545 18.14 8.96 -0.40
CA GLU A 545 16.69 8.87 -0.62
C GLU A 545 15.87 9.51 0.50
N GLU A 546 16.37 9.46 1.73
CA GLU A 546 15.78 10.04 2.94
C GLU A 546 15.75 11.56 2.92
N ASP A 547 16.66 12.20 2.18
CA ASP A 547 16.74 13.65 2.09
C ASP A 547 15.50 14.27 1.45
N ASP A 548 14.81 13.56 0.57
CA ASP A 548 13.59 14.05 -0.08
C ASP A 548 12.48 14.36 0.94
N SER A 549 12.29 13.52 1.94
CA SER A 549 11.28 13.73 2.99
C SER A 549 11.68 14.89 3.92
N LEU A 550 12.95 14.96 4.31
CA LEU A 550 13.49 16.05 5.13
C LEU A 550 13.34 17.40 4.44
N LEU A 551 13.73 17.49 3.18
CA LEU A 551 13.69 18.70 2.37
C LEU A 551 12.25 19.17 2.10
N LEU A 552 11.33 18.24 1.78
CA LEU A 552 9.92 18.59 1.54
C LEU A 552 9.19 19.03 2.81
N LEU A 553 9.47 18.43 3.97
CA LEU A 553 8.94 18.89 5.25
C LEU A 553 9.46 20.29 5.59
N LEU A 554 10.76 20.51 5.45
CA LEU A 554 11.35 21.83 5.66
C LEU A 554 10.79 22.86 4.68
N PHE A 555 10.60 22.48 3.40
CA PHE A 555 9.93 23.31 2.40
C PHE A 555 8.52 23.70 2.85
N GLN A 556 7.71 22.73 3.31
CA GLN A 556 6.34 23.03 3.77
C GLN A 556 6.32 23.97 4.99
N LEU A 557 7.23 23.78 5.93
CA LEU A 557 7.32 24.62 7.12
C LEU A 557 7.76 26.05 6.79
N LEU A 558 8.60 26.24 5.80
CA LEU A 558 9.13 27.56 5.41
C LEU A 558 8.29 28.24 4.33
N MET A 559 7.85 27.49 3.31
CA MET A 559 7.15 28.02 2.12
C MET A 559 5.64 27.85 2.16
N GLY A 560 5.17 26.92 3.01
CA GLY A 560 3.76 26.53 3.05
C GLY A 560 3.43 25.28 2.23
N PRO A 561 2.14 24.96 2.10
CA PRO A 561 1.68 23.71 1.50
C PRO A 561 2.15 23.52 0.06
N LEU A 562 2.47 22.27 -0.29
CA LEU A 562 2.89 21.91 -1.63
C LEU A 562 1.79 22.18 -2.68
N GLN A 563 2.21 22.58 -3.88
CA GLN A 563 1.31 22.94 -4.97
C GLN A 563 1.48 22.03 -6.18
N ARG A 564 0.42 21.86 -6.95
CA ARG A 564 0.42 21.22 -8.27
C ARG A 564 0.98 22.18 -9.31
N LYS A 565 1.34 21.68 -10.50
CA LYS A 565 1.82 22.50 -11.65
C LYS A 565 0.93 23.68 -12.01
N ASN A 566 -0.37 23.63 -11.70
CA ASN A 566 -1.34 24.68 -11.96
C ASN A 566 -1.53 25.66 -10.78
N GLY A 567 -0.65 25.66 -9.78
CA GLY A 567 -0.71 26.54 -8.60
C GLY A 567 -1.76 26.14 -7.55
N LYS A 568 -2.57 25.10 -7.79
CA LYS A 568 -3.54 24.63 -6.80
C LYS A 568 -2.84 23.79 -5.73
N LEU A 569 -3.36 23.82 -4.52
CA LEU A 569 -2.85 22.98 -3.41
C LEU A 569 -2.81 21.51 -3.81
N LEU A 570 -1.72 20.84 -3.46
CA LEU A 570 -1.62 19.40 -3.57
C LEU A 570 -2.33 18.80 -2.35
N SER A 571 -3.51 18.23 -2.59
CA SER A 571 -4.30 17.60 -1.55
C SER A 571 -4.92 16.30 -2.05
N TYR A 572 -5.01 15.31 -1.16
CA TYR A 572 -5.59 14.00 -1.42
C TYR A 572 -6.73 13.74 -0.45
N THR A 573 -7.90 13.40 -0.97
CA THR A 573 -9.11 13.10 -0.18
C THR A 573 -9.00 11.76 0.53
N HIS A 574 -8.16 10.85 0.05
CA HIS A 574 -7.83 9.60 0.73
C HIS A 574 -6.39 9.17 0.42
N LEU A 575 -5.68 8.78 1.46
CA LEU A 575 -4.37 8.15 1.38
C LEU A 575 -4.48 6.69 1.84
N MET A 576 -3.93 5.78 1.05
CA MET A 576 -3.79 4.37 1.42
C MET A 576 -2.31 4.02 1.40
N LEU A 577 -1.77 3.59 2.54
CA LEU A 577 -0.39 3.15 2.67
C LEU A 577 -0.38 1.65 2.96
N ASP A 578 0.26 0.90 2.11
CA ASP A 578 0.53 -0.52 2.34
C ASP A 578 2.00 -0.72 2.75
N GLU A 579 2.28 -1.79 3.49
CA GLU A 579 3.55 -2.02 4.17
C GLU A 579 3.94 -0.81 5.06
N ALA A 580 2.94 -0.29 5.79
CA ALA A 580 3.06 0.97 6.52
C ALA A 580 4.15 0.95 7.61
N GLN A 581 4.60 -0.22 8.09
CA GLN A 581 5.69 -0.36 9.06
C GLN A 581 7.05 0.09 8.54
N ASP A 582 7.21 0.29 7.21
CA ASP A 582 8.46 0.77 6.64
C ASP A 582 8.56 2.29 6.54
N PHE A 583 7.45 2.99 6.81
CA PHE A 583 7.44 4.45 6.84
C PHE A 583 7.88 4.97 8.20
N GLY A 584 8.73 5.98 8.18
CA GLY A 584 9.13 6.72 9.39
C GLY A 584 8.17 7.84 9.75
N ALA A 585 8.39 8.45 10.91
CA ALA A 585 7.56 9.55 11.40
C ALA A 585 7.55 10.76 10.45
N LEU A 586 8.66 11.03 9.76
CA LEU A 586 8.79 12.14 8.80
C LEU A 586 7.94 11.91 7.55
N GLU A 587 7.95 10.69 7.04
CA GLU A 587 7.18 10.29 5.86
C GLU A 587 5.68 10.30 6.16
N PHE A 588 5.28 9.79 7.34
CA PHE A 588 3.90 9.90 7.80
C PHE A 588 3.46 11.36 7.95
N GLN A 589 4.29 12.22 8.56
CA GLN A 589 3.98 13.63 8.71
C GLN A 589 3.81 14.33 7.36
N LEU A 590 4.70 14.06 6.39
CA LEU A 590 4.61 14.59 5.03
C LEU A 590 3.30 14.17 4.35
N LEU A 591 2.95 12.87 4.42
CA LEU A 591 1.74 12.34 3.80
C LEU A 591 0.47 12.91 4.43
N VAL A 592 0.37 12.92 5.78
CA VAL A 592 -0.80 13.43 6.50
C VAL A 592 -0.99 14.93 6.25
N SER A 593 0.10 15.70 6.07
CA SER A 593 0.02 17.12 5.74
C SER A 593 -0.65 17.42 4.40
N LEU A 594 -0.80 16.41 3.53
CA LEU A 594 -1.45 16.52 2.23
C LEU A 594 -2.94 16.14 2.25
N THR A 595 -3.51 15.86 3.41
CA THR A 595 -4.96 15.64 3.56
C THR A 595 -5.69 16.98 3.74
N PRO A 596 -6.99 17.07 3.37
CA PRO A 596 -7.76 18.27 3.59
C PRO A 596 -7.92 18.57 5.09
N GLU A 597 -7.92 19.84 5.49
CA GLU A 597 -8.08 20.25 6.89
C GLU A 597 -9.40 19.78 7.54
N ASN A 598 -10.44 19.66 6.74
CA ASN A 598 -11.79 19.32 7.20
C ASN A 598 -12.08 17.82 7.25
N LEU A 599 -11.25 17.02 6.61
CA LEU A 599 -11.42 15.57 6.60
C LEU A 599 -10.08 14.87 6.34
N THR A 600 -9.46 14.37 7.37
CA THR A 600 -8.33 13.44 7.26
C THR A 600 -8.89 12.05 7.02
N SER A 601 -8.54 11.44 5.90
CA SER A 601 -8.91 10.06 5.56
C SER A 601 -7.68 9.29 5.12
N VAL A 602 -7.21 8.41 6.00
CA VAL A 602 -5.99 7.62 5.79
C VAL A 602 -6.24 6.16 6.17
N THR A 603 -5.82 5.24 5.34
CA THR A 603 -5.79 3.81 5.66
C THR A 603 -4.33 3.34 5.69
N LEU A 604 -3.89 2.85 6.82
CA LEU A 604 -2.57 2.25 7.02
C LEU A 604 -2.73 0.72 7.11
N ALA A 605 -2.00 -0.02 6.31
CA ALA A 605 -1.95 -1.48 6.38
C ALA A 605 -0.50 -1.90 6.67
N GLY A 606 -0.28 -2.64 7.76
CA GLY A 606 1.09 -2.98 8.15
C GLY A 606 1.23 -4.13 9.14
N ASP A 607 2.48 -4.60 9.26
CA ASP A 607 2.91 -5.67 10.14
C ASP A 607 4.26 -5.30 10.77
N LEU A 608 4.26 -4.93 12.06
CA LEU A 608 5.48 -4.52 12.76
C LEU A 608 6.55 -5.62 12.81
N ASP A 609 6.15 -6.89 12.76
CA ASP A 609 7.08 -8.02 12.74
C ASP A 609 7.88 -8.11 11.40
N GLN A 610 7.37 -7.48 10.33
CA GLN A 610 8.01 -7.40 9.00
C GLN A 610 8.81 -6.11 8.74
N ARG A 611 9.09 -5.34 9.78
CA ARG A 611 9.87 -4.09 9.66
C ARG A 611 11.34 -4.42 9.38
N ILE A 612 11.86 -4.03 8.21
CA ILE A 612 13.28 -4.24 7.84
C ILE A 612 14.09 -2.95 7.98
N MET A 613 13.50 -1.81 7.65
CA MET A 613 14.22 -0.56 7.39
C MET A 613 14.55 0.27 8.65
N LEU A 614 13.88 0.08 9.78
CA LEU A 614 13.98 1.01 10.91
C LEU A 614 14.67 0.48 12.15
N GLY A 615 15.20 -0.71 12.19
CA GLY A 615 16.11 -1.23 13.24
C GLY A 615 15.78 -0.96 14.73
N ARG A 616 14.68 -0.24 15.01
CA ARG A 616 14.30 0.15 16.38
C ARG A 616 13.68 -1.02 17.12
N LYS A 617 14.14 -1.24 18.34
CA LYS A 617 13.56 -2.24 19.24
C LYS A 617 12.17 -1.77 19.71
N HIS A 618 11.16 -2.62 19.49
CA HIS A 618 9.84 -2.54 20.14
C HIS A 618 9.04 -1.24 19.96
N GLU A 619 9.24 -0.48 18.89
CA GLU A 619 8.39 0.69 18.61
C GLU A 619 6.98 0.22 18.24
N THR A 620 6.00 0.67 19.00
CA THR A 620 4.57 0.41 18.74
C THR A 620 4.02 1.36 17.68
N TRP A 621 2.81 1.07 17.17
CA TRP A 621 2.13 1.99 16.26
C TRP A 621 1.81 3.33 16.92
N GLU A 622 1.46 3.32 18.21
CA GLU A 622 1.20 4.52 18.99
C GLU A 622 2.44 5.42 19.05
N GLU A 623 3.62 4.86 19.25
CA GLU A 623 4.89 5.60 19.26
C GLU A 623 5.25 6.13 17.88
N SER A 624 5.10 5.32 16.82
CA SER A 624 5.36 5.73 15.44
C SER A 624 4.45 6.88 14.99
N LEU A 625 3.19 6.90 15.45
CA LEU A 625 2.18 7.89 15.07
C LEU A 625 2.05 9.06 16.08
N ALA A 626 2.71 8.98 17.25
CA ALA A 626 2.60 10.00 18.32
C ALA A 626 3.05 11.40 17.88
N HIS A 627 3.92 11.48 16.88
CA HIS A 627 4.49 12.72 16.37
C HIS A 627 3.63 13.42 15.32
N LEU A 628 2.56 12.77 14.84
CA LEU A 628 1.71 13.30 13.78
C LEU A 628 0.93 14.53 14.23
N THR A 629 0.90 15.51 13.34
CA THR A 629 0.13 16.74 13.51
C THR A 629 -0.60 17.04 12.19
N LEU A 630 -1.89 17.30 12.27
CA LEU A 630 -2.70 17.71 11.12
C LEU A 630 -2.35 19.14 10.68
N PRO A 631 -2.71 19.53 9.43
CA PRO A 631 -2.47 20.90 8.94
C PRO A 631 -3.06 22.00 9.83
N ASN A 632 -4.15 21.72 10.57
CA ASN A 632 -4.77 22.63 11.54
C ASN A 632 -4.09 22.65 12.92
N GLY A 633 -2.97 21.94 13.10
CA GLY A 633 -2.22 21.86 14.37
C GLY A 633 -2.78 20.90 15.41
N THR A 634 -3.87 20.19 15.12
CA THR A 634 -4.44 19.17 16.03
C THR A 634 -3.80 17.80 15.80
N LYS A 635 -3.90 16.90 16.77
CA LYS A 635 -3.52 15.48 16.56
C LYS A 635 -4.60 14.76 15.75
N PRO A 636 -4.22 13.86 14.85
CA PRO A 636 -5.19 13.04 14.12
C PRO A 636 -5.88 12.04 15.05
N ASP A 637 -7.13 11.73 14.75
CA ASP A 637 -7.83 10.62 15.36
C ASP A 637 -7.31 9.31 14.73
N VAL A 638 -6.68 8.47 15.54
CA VAL A 638 -6.12 7.18 15.11
C VAL A 638 -6.97 6.06 15.68
N THR A 639 -7.67 5.35 14.82
CA THR A 639 -8.42 4.16 15.18
C THR A 639 -7.61 2.91 14.84
N ALA A 640 -7.02 2.30 15.85
CA ALA A 640 -6.41 0.97 15.73
C ALA A 640 -7.52 -0.08 15.82
N LEU A 641 -7.76 -0.77 14.70
CA LEU A 641 -8.73 -1.86 14.65
C LEU A 641 -8.10 -3.14 15.22
N GLU A 642 -8.94 -4.07 15.70
CA GLU A 642 -8.45 -5.36 16.16
C GLU A 642 -7.58 -6.03 15.09
N PRO A 643 -6.39 -6.55 15.44
CA PRO A 643 -5.51 -7.20 14.47
C PRO A 643 -6.21 -8.39 13.78
N LEU A 644 -6.00 -8.52 12.48
CA LEU A 644 -6.48 -9.65 11.70
C LEU A 644 -5.76 -10.93 12.18
N LYS A 645 -6.50 -11.85 12.82
CA LYS A 645 -5.94 -13.02 13.54
C LYS A 645 -5.75 -14.25 12.65
N ILE A 646 -6.41 -14.30 11.48
CA ILE A 646 -6.44 -15.48 10.61
C ILE A 646 -5.54 -15.27 9.40
N GLY A 647 -4.58 -16.15 9.22
CA GLY A 647 -3.76 -16.24 8.00
C GLY A 647 -4.40 -17.19 6.98
N TYR A 648 -4.66 -16.69 5.78
CA TYR A 648 -5.31 -17.47 4.71
C TYR A 648 -4.32 -17.96 3.64
N ARG A 649 -3.08 -17.49 3.70
CA ARG A 649 -2.07 -17.66 2.65
C ARG A 649 -1.13 -18.82 2.93
N SER A 650 -0.28 -18.67 3.91
CA SER A 650 0.76 -19.65 4.26
C SER A 650 0.18 -20.79 5.10
N THR A 651 0.80 -21.97 5.03
CA THR A 651 0.41 -23.13 5.85
C THR A 651 0.78 -22.91 7.32
N ASN A 652 0.16 -23.67 8.21
CA ASN A 652 0.42 -23.59 9.65
C ASN A 652 1.88 -23.98 9.99
N GLU A 653 2.47 -24.87 9.20
CA GLU A 653 3.85 -25.32 9.32
C GLU A 653 4.83 -24.16 9.03
N ILE A 654 4.60 -23.42 7.95
CA ILE A 654 5.40 -22.22 7.59
C ILE A 654 5.23 -21.13 8.67
N MET A 655 4.01 -20.93 9.14
CA MET A 655 3.72 -19.94 10.18
C MET A 655 4.36 -20.30 11.53
N THR A 656 4.43 -21.58 11.83
CA THR A 656 5.14 -22.08 13.02
C THR A 656 6.65 -21.82 12.90
N ALA A 657 7.24 -22.03 11.72
CA ALA A 657 8.63 -21.71 11.45
C ALA A 657 8.90 -20.20 11.57
N ALA A 658 8.01 -19.37 11.03
CA ALA A 658 8.09 -17.93 11.15
C ALA A 658 8.07 -17.45 12.63
N LYS A 659 7.21 -18.05 13.48
CA LYS A 659 7.18 -17.78 14.92
C LYS A 659 8.48 -18.15 15.63
N ILE A 660 9.09 -19.27 15.25
CA ILE A 660 10.40 -19.67 15.81
C ILE A 660 11.48 -18.64 15.44
N VAL A 661 11.49 -18.19 14.19
CA VAL A 661 12.47 -17.21 13.70
C VAL A 661 12.35 -15.87 14.43
N ILE A 662 11.14 -15.29 14.51
CA ILE A 662 10.95 -13.99 15.16
C ILE A 662 11.10 -14.08 16.70
N GLY A 663 10.70 -15.19 17.31
CA GLY A 663 10.85 -15.46 18.74
C GLY A 663 10.10 -14.46 19.63
N GLU A 664 10.74 -14.03 20.71
CA GLU A 664 10.17 -13.09 21.70
C GLU A 664 9.98 -11.66 21.19
N TYR A 665 10.51 -11.35 20.01
CA TYR A 665 10.39 -10.03 19.40
C TYR A 665 9.09 -9.83 18.61
N SER A 666 8.23 -10.86 18.53
CA SER A 666 6.92 -10.72 17.90
C SER A 666 6.03 -9.77 18.68
N VAL A 667 5.51 -8.75 17.98
CA VAL A 667 4.48 -7.85 18.51
C VAL A 667 3.09 -8.47 18.38
N ASN A 668 2.91 -9.35 17.40
CA ASN A 668 1.65 -10.02 17.10
C ASN A 668 1.49 -11.29 17.97
N THR A 669 0.63 -11.25 18.94
CA THR A 669 0.52 -12.32 19.95
C THR A 669 -0.27 -13.54 19.48
N VAL A 670 -1.22 -13.42 18.56
CA VAL A 670 -2.10 -14.55 18.17
C VAL A 670 -2.52 -14.47 16.70
N TRP A 671 -1.99 -15.38 15.88
CA TRP A 671 -2.50 -15.63 14.55
C TRP A 671 -2.36 -17.09 14.18
N HIS A 672 -3.40 -17.63 13.56
CA HIS A 672 -3.49 -19.03 13.16
C HIS A 672 -3.67 -19.11 11.66
N SER A 673 -3.02 -20.11 11.02
CA SER A 673 -3.37 -20.46 9.65
C SER A 673 -4.45 -21.53 9.65
N THR A 674 -5.42 -21.39 8.75
CA THR A 674 -6.45 -22.40 8.52
C THR A 674 -5.99 -23.51 7.57
N ARG A 675 -4.77 -23.36 6.99
CA ARG A 675 -4.22 -24.27 5.99
C ARG A 675 -3.11 -25.13 6.59
N HIS A 676 -3.11 -26.40 6.26
CA HIS A 676 -2.03 -27.33 6.54
C HIS A 676 -1.31 -27.73 5.24
N GLY A 677 -0.01 -27.97 5.30
CA GLY A 677 0.81 -28.31 4.15
C GLY A 677 2.01 -29.17 4.51
N ALA A 678 3.01 -29.15 3.63
CA ALA A 678 4.25 -29.87 3.86
C ALA A 678 5.02 -29.30 5.07
N PRO A 679 5.76 -30.13 5.81
CA PRO A 679 6.68 -29.62 6.84
C PRO A 679 7.75 -28.74 6.21
N VAL A 680 8.35 -27.86 7.02
CA VAL A 680 9.49 -27.08 6.60
C VAL A 680 10.74 -27.95 6.60
N ASP A 681 11.38 -28.05 5.43
CA ASP A 681 12.57 -28.89 5.23
C ASP A 681 13.85 -28.08 5.47
N VAL A 682 14.82 -28.68 6.16
CA VAL A 682 16.14 -28.10 6.40
C VAL A 682 17.21 -29.01 5.80
N PHE A 683 18.01 -28.46 4.87
CA PHE A 683 19.05 -29.22 4.17
C PHE A 683 20.44 -28.70 4.52
N ARG A 684 21.34 -29.63 4.87
CA ARG A 684 22.74 -29.32 5.17
C ARG A 684 23.65 -29.79 4.05
N PHE A 685 24.50 -28.88 3.57
CA PHE A 685 25.52 -29.18 2.56
C PHE A 685 26.94 -29.00 3.13
N ARG A 686 27.90 -29.71 2.54
CA ARG A 686 29.31 -29.54 2.90
C ARG A 686 29.93 -28.30 2.24
N GLU A 687 29.48 -28.01 1.03
CA GLU A 687 29.99 -26.91 0.21
C GLU A 687 28.89 -26.35 -0.71
N ARG A 688 29.05 -25.11 -1.14
CA ARG A 688 28.07 -24.41 -2.01
C ARG A 688 27.86 -25.09 -3.37
N GLY A 689 28.94 -25.69 -3.96
CA GLY A 689 28.82 -26.42 -5.21
C GLY A 689 27.85 -27.59 -5.16
N ALA A 690 27.87 -28.37 -4.07
CA ALA A 690 26.92 -29.47 -3.84
C ALA A 690 25.49 -28.96 -3.67
N MET A 691 25.30 -27.79 -3.02
CA MET A 691 24.00 -27.14 -2.88
C MET A 691 23.46 -26.67 -4.24
N VAL A 692 24.29 -26.07 -5.10
CA VAL A 692 23.90 -25.63 -6.45
C VAL A 692 23.48 -26.84 -7.32
N ALA A 693 24.25 -27.93 -7.27
CA ALA A 693 23.90 -29.15 -8.00
C ALA A 693 22.54 -29.73 -7.52
N PHE A 694 22.34 -29.82 -6.21
CA PHE A 694 21.05 -30.24 -5.62
C PHE A 694 19.88 -29.35 -6.07
N LEU A 695 20.08 -28.02 -6.04
CA LEU A 695 19.07 -27.07 -6.47
C LEU A 695 18.75 -27.23 -7.97
N ALA A 696 19.76 -27.40 -8.82
CA ALA A 696 19.57 -27.62 -10.25
C ALA A 696 18.66 -28.82 -10.52
N ASP A 697 19.00 -29.98 -9.97
CA ASP A 697 18.23 -31.22 -10.16
C ASP A 697 16.79 -31.08 -9.60
N THR A 698 16.66 -30.46 -8.41
CA THR A 698 15.36 -30.38 -7.74
C THR A 698 14.44 -29.33 -8.37
N LEU A 699 14.99 -28.21 -8.84
CA LEU A 699 14.24 -27.16 -9.53
C LEU A 699 13.80 -27.60 -10.93
N GLU A 700 14.61 -28.41 -11.63
CA GLU A 700 14.22 -29.05 -12.88
C GLU A 700 13.02 -29.99 -12.67
N ASP A 701 13.10 -30.88 -11.69
CA ASP A 701 12.02 -31.79 -11.29
C ASP A 701 10.74 -31.02 -10.92
N LEU A 702 10.87 -29.94 -10.15
CA LEU A 702 9.75 -29.11 -9.73
C LEU A 702 9.10 -28.40 -10.94
N SER A 703 9.90 -27.89 -11.87
CA SER A 703 9.40 -27.20 -13.07
C SER A 703 8.62 -28.15 -14.01
N ILE A 704 9.00 -29.43 -14.05
CA ILE A 704 8.30 -30.47 -14.81
C ILE A 704 7.00 -30.88 -14.12
N ARG A 705 7.01 -31.03 -12.78
CA ARG A 705 5.82 -31.47 -12.01
C ARG A 705 4.80 -30.36 -11.82
N GLU A 706 5.28 -29.14 -11.61
CA GLU A 706 4.45 -27.96 -11.35
C GLU A 706 4.84 -26.78 -12.26
N PRO A 707 4.56 -26.85 -13.57
CA PRO A 707 5.01 -25.84 -14.54
C PRO A 707 4.45 -24.44 -14.31
N LEU A 708 3.39 -24.32 -13.51
CA LEU A 708 2.76 -23.05 -13.15
C LEU A 708 3.17 -22.53 -11.77
N ALA A 709 4.07 -23.20 -11.05
CA ALA A 709 4.53 -22.74 -9.75
C ALA A 709 5.44 -21.52 -9.86
N SER A 710 5.33 -20.61 -8.91
CA SER A 710 6.29 -19.54 -8.66
C SER A 710 7.27 -19.98 -7.59
N VAL A 711 8.55 -19.96 -7.92
CA VAL A 711 9.62 -20.33 -6.99
C VAL A 711 10.52 -19.14 -6.75
N ALA A 712 10.78 -18.82 -5.48
CA ALA A 712 11.79 -17.84 -5.11
C ALA A 712 12.98 -18.52 -4.43
N VAL A 713 14.16 -18.33 -5.00
CA VAL A 713 15.42 -18.74 -4.39
C VAL A 713 16.09 -17.50 -3.80
N LEU A 714 16.13 -17.42 -2.46
CA LEU A 714 16.44 -16.22 -1.71
C LEU A 714 17.78 -16.34 -0.99
N ALA A 715 18.58 -15.29 -1.09
CA ALA A 715 19.79 -15.09 -0.29
C ALA A 715 19.64 -13.86 0.61
N ARG A 716 20.53 -13.68 1.57
CA ARG A 716 20.58 -12.50 2.42
C ARG A 716 20.98 -11.24 1.65
N THR A 717 21.93 -11.38 0.71
CA THR A 717 22.53 -10.27 -0.05
C THR A 717 22.38 -10.49 -1.55
N GLN A 718 22.30 -9.38 -2.28
CA GLN A 718 22.25 -9.39 -3.75
C GLN A 718 23.45 -10.09 -4.36
N GLU A 719 24.67 -9.86 -3.82
CA GLU A 719 25.91 -10.52 -4.27
C GLU A 719 25.83 -12.07 -4.14
N THR A 720 25.31 -12.55 -3.01
CA THR A 720 25.14 -14.02 -2.81
C THR A 720 24.12 -14.59 -3.79
N ALA A 721 23.03 -13.85 -4.04
CA ALA A 721 22.01 -14.25 -5.01
C ALA A 721 22.56 -14.27 -6.44
N GLU A 722 23.38 -13.29 -6.82
CA GLU A 722 24.03 -13.22 -8.14
C GLU A 722 24.99 -14.40 -8.37
N ASN A 723 25.86 -14.69 -7.41
CA ASN A 723 26.77 -15.83 -7.47
C ASN A 723 26.01 -17.16 -7.59
N LEU A 724 24.86 -17.29 -6.92
CA LEU A 724 24.00 -18.47 -7.03
C LEU A 724 23.36 -18.56 -8.41
N TYR A 725 22.81 -17.45 -8.91
CA TYR A 725 22.22 -17.37 -10.24
C TYR A 725 23.22 -17.75 -11.33
N GLU A 726 24.45 -17.24 -11.29
CA GLU A 726 25.50 -17.63 -12.23
C GLU A 726 25.81 -19.15 -12.19
N GLY A 727 25.75 -19.75 -10.99
CA GLY A 727 25.90 -21.19 -10.83
C GLY A 727 24.76 -21.97 -11.49
N LEU A 728 23.51 -21.56 -11.24
CA LEU A 728 22.31 -22.18 -11.80
C LEU A 728 22.14 -21.90 -13.30
N GLN A 729 22.58 -20.76 -13.81
CA GLN A 729 22.51 -20.42 -15.24
C GLN A 729 23.32 -21.39 -16.14
N ARG A 730 24.34 -22.07 -15.57
CA ARG A 730 25.13 -23.08 -16.27
C ARG A 730 24.39 -24.40 -16.45
N THR A 731 23.19 -24.52 -15.87
CA THR A 731 22.28 -25.65 -16.01
C THR A 731 21.14 -25.25 -16.96
N ASP A 732 20.50 -26.22 -17.60
CA ASP A 732 19.42 -25.95 -18.57
C ASP A 732 18.06 -25.71 -17.92
N LEU A 733 18.01 -24.96 -16.75
CA LEU A 733 16.78 -24.63 -16.06
C LEU A 733 15.92 -23.65 -16.89
N ALA A 734 14.69 -24.07 -17.19
CA ALA A 734 13.74 -23.23 -17.89
C ALA A 734 13.18 -22.13 -16.96
N ASN A 735 12.95 -20.93 -17.54
CA ASN A 735 12.36 -19.80 -16.83
C ASN A 735 13.12 -19.34 -15.56
N LEU A 736 14.44 -19.54 -15.52
CA LEU A 736 15.33 -19.02 -14.49
C LEU A 736 15.57 -17.51 -14.72
N ARG A 737 15.35 -16.69 -13.69
CA ARG A 737 15.47 -15.22 -13.76
C ARG A 737 16.27 -14.69 -12.56
N PHE A 738 17.12 -13.71 -12.79
CA PHE A 738 17.73 -12.91 -11.75
C PHE A 738 16.94 -11.62 -11.58
N ILE A 739 16.52 -11.31 -10.37
CA ILE A 739 15.69 -10.14 -10.07
C ILE A 739 16.52 -9.06 -9.41
N ARG A 740 16.49 -7.85 -9.99
CA ARG A 740 17.00 -6.60 -9.43
C ARG A 740 15.87 -5.56 -9.44
N ASP A 741 15.98 -4.57 -8.58
CA ASP A 741 15.06 -3.41 -8.52
C ASP A 741 13.57 -3.78 -8.44
N GLN A 742 13.27 -4.97 -7.89
CA GLN A 742 11.91 -5.54 -7.78
C GLN A 742 11.20 -5.71 -9.14
N GLU A 743 11.93 -5.90 -10.22
CA GLU A 743 11.37 -6.12 -11.56
C GLU A 743 10.91 -7.58 -11.76
N PHE A 744 9.85 -7.97 -11.05
CA PHE A 744 9.25 -9.30 -11.19
C PHE A 744 8.32 -9.38 -12.40
N SER A 745 8.42 -10.45 -13.16
CA SER A 745 7.55 -10.70 -14.33
C SER A 745 6.13 -11.13 -13.96
N PHE A 746 5.93 -11.64 -12.73
CA PHE A 746 4.68 -12.25 -12.24
C PHE A 746 4.20 -13.47 -13.09
N THR A 747 5.07 -14.06 -13.87
CA THR A 747 4.82 -15.31 -14.61
C THR A 747 5.40 -16.49 -13.84
N PRO A 748 4.88 -17.70 -14.04
CA PRO A 748 5.48 -18.91 -13.45
C PRO A 748 6.97 -19.03 -13.78
N GLY A 749 7.76 -19.56 -12.86
CA GLY A 749 9.21 -19.75 -13.05
C GLY A 749 10.00 -19.62 -11.76
N ILE A 750 11.31 -19.51 -11.90
CA ILE A 750 12.28 -19.50 -10.81
C ILE A 750 12.94 -18.13 -10.75
N ASP A 751 12.65 -17.39 -9.69
CA ASP A 751 13.21 -16.06 -9.41
C ASP A 751 14.32 -16.16 -8.36
N VAL A 752 15.54 -15.73 -8.70
CA VAL A 752 16.70 -15.69 -7.80
C VAL A 752 16.95 -14.25 -7.40
N THR A 753 16.99 -13.96 -6.10
CA THR A 753 17.20 -12.59 -5.59
C THR A 753 17.55 -12.58 -4.10
N ASP A 754 17.76 -11.40 -3.52
CA ASP A 754 17.82 -11.24 -2.06
C ASP A 754 16.43 -11.10 -1.43
N ILE A 755 16.35 -11.35 -0.10
CA ILE A 755 15.08 -11.33 0.63
C ILE A 755 14.41 -9.96 0.56
N SER A 756 15.16 -8.87 0.59
CA SER A 756 14.59 -7.50 0.65
C SER A 756 13.76 -7.17 -0.59
N GLN A 757 14.13 -7.70 -1.76
CA GLN A 757 13.42 -7.51 -3.03
C GLN A 757 12.03 -8.16 -3.02
N THR A 758 11.81 -9.19 -2.19
CA THR A 758 10.57 -9.97 -2.18
C THR A 758 9.49 -9.40 -1.28
N LYS A 759 9.73 -8.26 -0.67
CA LYS A 759 8.78 -7.67 0.27
C LYS A 759 7.44 -7.33 -0.39
N GLY A 760 6.33 -7.69 0.28
CA GLY A 760 4.97 -7.54 -0.28
C GLY A 760 4.57 -8.59 -1.32
N LEU A 761 5.50 -9.47 -1.73
CA LEU A 761 5.24 -10.53 -2.72
C LEU A 761 5.04 -11.90 -2.05
N GLU A 762 4.65 -12.89 -2.85
CA GLU A 762 4.37 -14.26 -2.45
C GLU A 762 4.76 -15.25 -3.53
N PHE A 763 5.24 -16.39 -3.08
CA PHE A 763 5.65 -17.48 -3.95
C PHE A 763 5.09 -18.80 -3.44
N ASP A 764 4.80 -19.73 -4.37
CA ASP A 764 4.34 -21.06 -3.97
C ASP A 764 5.40 -21.80 -3.18
N THR A 765 6.65 -21.72 -3.65
CA THR A 765 7.81 -22.31 -2.99
C THR A 765 8.88 -21.25 -2.73
N VAL A 766 9.40 -21.22 -1.52
CA VAL A 766 10.54 -20.38 -1.14
C VAL A 766 11.69 -21.25 -0.68
N ILE A 767 12.89 -20.94 -1.17
CA ILE A 767 14.14 -21.61 -0.83
C ILE A 767 15.11 -20.56 -0.32
N ILE A 768 15.49 -20.61 0.97
CA ILE A 768 16.49 -19.72 1.55
C ILE A 768 17.82 -20.46 1.60
N VAL A 769 18.83 -19.98 0.87
CA VAL A 769 20.05 -20.74 0.55
C VAL A 769 21.21 -20.54 1.52
N ASP A 770 21.13 -19.62 2.45
CA ASP A 770 22.20 -19.21 3.36
C ASP A 770 21.75 -19.09 4.81
N ALA A 771 20.88 -20.00 5.27
CA ALA A 771 20.29 -20.02 6.60
C ALA A 771 21.29 -20.43 7.71
N GLU A 772 22.50 -19.86 7.69
CA GLU A 772 23.63 -20.22 8.55
C GLU A 772 23.98 -19.12 9.57
N ALA A 773 24.67 -19.52 10.65
CA ALA A 773 25.04 -18.64 11.77
C ALA A 773 25.97 -17.49 11.36
N SER A 774 26.80 -17.67 10.34
CA SER A 774 27.66 -16.65 9.74
C SER A 774 26.88 -15.58 9.01
N THR A 775 25.69 -15.93 8.48
CA THR A 775 24.83 -15.05 7.69
C THR A 775 23.76 -14.39 8.56
N TYR A 776 23.02 -15.18 9.35
CA TYR A 776 21.96 -14.66 10.24
C TYR A 776 22.35 -14.85 11.71
N GLY A 777 22.86 -13.77 12.31
CA GLY A 777 23.14 -13.68 13.74
C GLY A 777 21.87 -13.62 14.60
N PRO A 778 22.00 -13.60 15.94
CA PRO A 778 20.88 -13.53 16.87
C PRO A 778 20.26 -12.12 16.99
N ASP A 779 20.77 -11.15 16.24
CA ASP A 779 20.30 -9.77 16.25
C ASP A 779 18.91 -9.60 15.64
N ILE A 780 18.21 -8.53 16.02
CA ILE A 780 16.84 -8.27 15.61
C ILE A 780 16.69 -8.07 14.09
N ARG A 781 17.67 -7.46 13.41
CA ARG A 781 17.62 -7.24 11.95
C ARG A 781 17.71 -8.55 11.19
N SER A 782 18.61 -9.44 11.61
CA SER A 782 18.72 -10.80 11.05
C SER A 782 17.44 -11.60 11.25
N ARG A 783 16.80 -11.48 12.43
CA ARG A 783 15.51 -12.09 12.72
C ARG A 783 14.41 -11.57 11.80
N GLN A 784 14.24 -10.27 11.71
CA GLN A 784 13.20 -9.63 10.89
C GLN A 784 13.39 -9.94 9.41
N LEU A 785 14.64 -9.87 8.90
CA LEU A 785 14.92 -10.20 7.50
C LEU A 785 14.59 -11.67 7.19
N LEU A 786 15.06 -12.60 8.02
CA LEU A 786 14.77 -14.02 7.85
C LEU A 786 13.26 -14.31 7.99
N TYR A 787 12.57 -13.65 8.93
CA TYR A 787 11.13 -13.72 9.10
C TYR A 787 10.38 -13.28 7.83
N VAL A 788 10.81 -12.17 7.20
CA VAL A 788 10.25 -11.74 5.93
C VAL A 788 10.43 -12.82 4.87
N GLY A 789 11.64 -13.37 4.70
CA GLY A 789 11.89 -14.44 3.73
C GLY A 789 11.01 -15.67 3.94
N VAL A 790 10.91 -16.17 5.18
CA VAL A 790 10.06 -17.31 5.55
C VAL A 790 8.59 -17.05 5.23
N THR A 791 8.08 -15.85 5.53
CA THR A 791 6.68 -15.49 5.32
C THR A 791 6.30 -15.23 3.86
N ARG A 792 7.27 -15.26 2.93
CA ARG A 792 6.97 -15.20 1.48
C ARG A 792 6.44 -16.52 0.94
N ALA A 793 6.63 -17.62 1.65
CA ALA A 793 6.19 -18.94 1.23
C ALA A 793 4.68 -19.13 1.45
N ALA A 794 3.98 -19.61 0.41
CA ALA A 794 2.56 -19.96 0.51
C ALA A 794 2.35 -21.47 0.79
N HIS A 795 3.09 -22.34 0.12
CA HIS A 795 2.89 -23.79 0.15
C HIS A 795 4.09 -24.56 0.70
N GLN A 796 5.31 -24.18 0.30
CA GLN A 796 6.52 -24.91 0.65
C GLN A 796 7.67 -23.98 1.01
N LEU A 797 8.42 -24.33 2.06
CA LEU A 797 9.60 -23.61 2.53
C LEU A 797 10.76 -24.57 2.72
N TRP A 798 11.91 -24.27 2.09
CA TRP A 798 13.17 -24.92 2.30
C TRP A 798 14.21 -23.97 2.85
N LEU A 799 14.94 -24.43 3.88
CA LEU A 799 16.05 -23.71 4.48
C LEU A 799 17.35 -24.49 4.23
N LEU A 800 18.28 -23.89 3.51
CA LEU A 800 19.54 -24.51 3.13
C LEU A 800 20.71 -23.83 3.86
N HIS A 801 21.69 -24.61 4.28
CA HIS A 801 22.91 -24.07 4.90
C HIS A 801 24.15 -24.96 4.58
N CYS A 802 25.33 -24.32 4.47
CA CYS A 802 26.61 -25.01 4.23
C CYS A 802 27.45 -25.14 5.52
N GLY A 803 27.24 -24.31 6.50
CA GLY A 803 27.93 -24.30 7.79
C GLY A 803 27.08 -24.77 8.96
N ASN A 804 27.29 -24.16 10.11
CA ASN A 804 26.39 -24.31 11.26
C ASN A 804 25.08 -23.57 10.97
N PRO A 805 23.91 -24.18 11.25
CA PRO A 805 22.64 -23.48 11.06
C PRO A 805 22.54 -22.26 11.96
N SER A 806 21.83 -21.24 11.53
CA SER A 806 21.55 -20.09 12.36
C SER A 806 20.83 -20.51 13.63
N THR A 807 21.15 -19.89 14.76
CA THR A 807 20.42 -20.08 16.03
C THR A 807 18.94 -19.73 15.90
N LEU A 808 18.58 -18.89 14.91
CA LEU A 808 17.21 -18.47 14.64
C LEU A 808 16.34 -19.61 14.10
N ILE A 809 16.93 -20.63 13.46
CA ILE A 809 16.23 -21.79 12.91
C ILE A 809 16.44 -23.07 13.72
N GLN A 810 17.17 -23.02 14.83
CA GLN A 810 17.51 -24.22 15.61
C GLN A 810 16.26 -25.03 16.03
N GLY A 811 15.21 -24.33 16.47
CA GLY A 811 13.93 -24.98 16.84
C GLY A 811 13.19 -25.65 15.67
N ILE A 812 13.52 -25.27 14.42
CA ILE A 812 13.00 -25.94 13.21
C ILE A 812 13.83 -27.19 12.93
N VAL A 813 15.16 -27.09 13.03
CA VAL A 813 16.10 -28.18 12.83
C VAL A 813 15.80 -29.32 13.83
N ASP A 814 15.61 -28.98 15.11
CA ASP A 814 15.33 -29.97 16.15
C ASP A 814 14.01 -30.74 15.89
N LYS A 815 13.00 -30.07 15.36
CA LYS A 815 11.72 -30.71 14.95
C LYS A 815 11.87 -31.57 13.71
N SER A 816 12.68 -31.19 12.73
CA SER A 816 12.90 -31.96 11.51
C SER A 816 13.67 -33.28 11.77
N HIS A 817 14.47 -33.33 12.84
CA HIS A 817 15.17 -34.56 13.27
C HIS A 817 14.33 -35.47 14.19
N SER A 818 13.20 -34.95 14.68
CA SER A 818 12.29 -35.73 15.59
C SER A 818 11.15 -36.40 14.83
N ASN A 819 10.94 -36.14 13.58
CA ASN A 819 9.97 -36.73 12.64
C ASN A 819 10.69 -37.69 11.68
#